data_e291b67b8e0629bf58a9e8a79960c041
#
_entry.id   e291b67b8e0629bf58a9e8a79960c041
#
_cell.length_a   1.000
_cell.length_b   1.000
_cell.length_c   1.000
_cell.angle_alpha   90.00
_cell.angle_beta   90.00
_cell.angle_gamma   90.00
#
_symmetry.space_group_name_H-M   'P 1'
#
loop_
_entity.id
_entity.type
_entity.pdbx_description
1 polymer ?
#
loop_
_entity_poly.entity_id
_entity_poly.type
_entity_poly.pdbx_seq_one_letter_code
_entity_poly.pdbx_strand_id
1 'polypeptide(L)'
;MPVNSRREQGKDAAVQGTNDSSVVSKVSAAAQGYFHDDFLKHFVCKVSRRAPLINRGYYVRWKAVDHCLKQFFHATQSCSRRQILSLGAGFDSLYFRLHAEGALGGVTVFEVDFPEVARRKAALINSNTCLKDTLPDRETVSNQQTNAVFIRSGHYNLIGVDVRKEQQVEVTLSAAGLQWDAPTLVLSEVVLTYMETQWSDAVIGWAAKLLPQSVFVMYEQIHPDDPFGRVMQNHFLKLNSTIHALKQYPDTVAQTQRFIQKGWEKCVCMDMNQFYFDLLLEEERQRVEGLEPFDEFEIFGIMLSSIPHMTPQWAERPPLVIQPMCRSPSIEVVGMASALLAPGIILLTGGCGRSGRDTVARVLIKEKDGWKCACVEAHGDQVVGLYQTLTSIPGGGAVLFGGRTSPLNPTDSVVCVTSDPSNEQSQSAVQLSFKNMVCTGTGPKPRWRHTSTLICYKDKTFLFVFGGRTEKDPVLSDAHFLCLEDKHWTEMTVVGAVPEARHSHSACPYGGGLVIFGGLGKGGRPLCDAFYLRPTSSGFCWETKNLHPPPVPRYSHSAHVVNEKMVVVGGVWLQADGVPGVAVINLSTGSCVEIQLDTSSVPWPLMLHSFCSELLDSEGSEMVLIGGGGNCFSFGTHLNLHPITVDLRPILCNSY
;
A
#
# COMPACT_ATOMS: atom_id res chain seq x y z
N MET A 1 9.73 -10.72 -43.82
CA MET A 1 10.22 -10.65 -42.43
C MET A 1 9.52 -11.76 -41.64
N PRO A 2 10.22 -12.61 -40.87
CA PRO A 2 9.59 -13.67 -40.09
C PRO A 2 8.66 -13.09 -39.02
N VAL A 3 7.57 -13.80 -38.74
CA VAL A 3 6.51 -13.40 -37.77
C VAL A 3 7.05 -13.10 -36.38
N ASN A 4 8.14 -13.74 -35.95
CA ASN A 4 8.80 -13.52 -34.67
C ASN A 4 9.39 -12.10 -34.53
N SER A 5 9.98 -11.54 -35.60
CA SER A 5 10.60 -10.20 -35.50
C SER A 5 9.57 -9.06 -35.33
N ARG A 6 8.37 -9.20 -35.89
CA ARG A 6 7.27 -8.24 -35.71
C ARG A 6 6.69 -8.29 -34.27
N ARG A 7 6.69 -9.48 -33.68
CA ARG A 7 6.19 -9.68 -32.30
C ARG A 7 7.17 -9.14 -31.26
N GLU A 8 8.47 -9.28 -31.48
CA GLU A 8 9.52 -8.68 -30.64
C GLU A 8 9.53 -7.15 -30.75
N GLN A 9 9.43 -6.59 -31.97
CA GLN A 9 9.33 -5.14 -32.16
C GLN A 9 8.11 -4.53 -31.47
N GLY A 10 6.98 -5.25 -31.42
CA GLY A 10 5.78 -4.82 -30.69
C GLY A 10 5.97 -4.81 -29.16
N LYS A 11 6.72 -5.77 -28.62
CA LYS A 11 7.06 -5.82 -27.19
C LYS A 11 8.02 -4.69 -26.80
N ASP A 12 9.07 -4.47 -27.57
CA ASP A 12 10.03 -3.39 -27.32
C ASP A 12 9.34 -2.01 -27.36
N ALA A 13 8.40 -1.80 -28.30
CA ALA A 13 7.61 -0.56 -28.35
C ALA A 13 6.72 -0.37 -27.09
N ALA A 14 6.15 -1.44 -26.55
CA ALA A 14 5.38 -1.39 -25.31
C ALA A 14 6.26 -1.03 -24.10
N VAL A 15 7.44 -1.63 -23.99
CA VAL A 15 8.43 -1.29 -22.94
C VAL A 15 8.86 0.17 -23.05
N GLN A 16 9.16 0.67 -24.25
CA GLN A 16 9.50 2.08 -24.47
C GLN A 16 8.39 3.05 -24.02
N GLY A 17 7.11 2.63 -24.16
CA GLY A 17 5.95 3.41 -23.73
C GLY A 17 5.84 3.56 -22.19
N THR A 18 6.44 2.68 -21.41
CA THR A 18 6.43 2.78 -19.93
C THR A 18 7.19 4.00 -19.42
N ASN A 19 8.19 4.47 -20.18
CA ASN A 19 8.95 5.69 -19.89
C ASN A 19 8.04 6.92 -19.74
N ASP A 20 7.07 7.11 -20.63
CA ASP A 20 6.21 8.29 -20.65
C ASP A 20 5.36 8.39 -19.35
N SER A 21 4.89 7.25 -18.83
CA SER A 21 4.14 7.20 -17.56
C SER A 21 5.02 7.48 -16.34
N SER A 22 6.25 6.96 -16.33
CA SER A 22 7.20 7.13 -15.24
C SER A 22 7.60 8.59 -15.06
N VAL A 23 7.98 9.27 -16.17
CA VAL A 23 8.41 10.68 -16.09
C VAL A 23 7.28 11.60 -15.64
N VAL A 24 6.03 11.39 -16.08
CA VAL A 24 4.87 12.16 -15.61
C VAL A 24 4.69 12.03 -14.10
N SER A 25 4.93 10.86 -13.54
CA SER A 25 4.81 10.62 -12.10
C SER A 25 5.96 11.26 -11.32
N LYS A 26 7.20 11.21 -11.81
CA LYS A 26 8.34 11.95 -11.23
C LYS A 26 8.08 13.46 -11.24
N VAL A 27 7.57 14.02 -12.34
CA VAL A 27 7.18 15.43 -12.45
C VAL A 27 6.11 15.80 -11.42
N SER A 28 5.11 14.96 -11.24
CA SER A 28 4.08 15.20 -10.23
C SER A 28 4.68 15.26 -8.83
N ALA A 29 5.51 14.31 -8.45
CA ALA A 29 6.16 14.30 -7.14
C ALA A 29 7.04 15.54 -6.90
N ALA A 30 7.85 15.94 -7.88
CA ALA A 30 8.64 17.17 -7.81
C ALA A 30 7.76 18.42 -7.65
N ALA A 31 6.68 18.52 -8.42
CA ALA A 31 5.74 19.65 -8.36
C ALA A 31 5.00 19.76 -7.01
N GLN A 32 4.83 18.65 -6.28
CA GLN A 32 4.25 18.64 -4.93
C GLN A 32 5.31 18.86 -3.82
N GLY A 33 6.58 19.11 -4.17
CA GLY A 33 7.64 19.44 -3.20
C GLY A 33 8.31 18.23 -2.54
N TYR A 34 8.09 17.01 -3.04
CA TYR A 34 8.75 15.82 -2.51
C TYR A 34 10.27 15.86 -2.70
N PHE A 35 10.72 16.34 -3.84
CA PHE A 35 12.13 16.59 -4.13
C PHE A 35 12.26 17.75 -5.13
N HIS A 36 13.44 18.35 -5.21
CA HIS A 36 13.70 19.44 -6.11
C HIS A 36 14.23 18.94 -7.45
N ASP A 37 13.54 19.27 -8.53
CA ASP A 37 13.97 19.01 -9.90
C ASP A 37 13.28 19.95 -10.88
N ASP A 38 14.01 20.93 -11.38
CA ASP A 38 13.49 21.93 -12.31
C ASP A 38 13.47 21.45 -13.77
N PHE A 39 14.09 20.31 -14.07
CA PHE A 39 14.33 19.84 -15.43
C PHE A 39 13.33 18.79 -15.91
N LEU A 40 12.80 17.94 -15.03
CA LEU A 40 11.85 16.87 -15.38
C LEU A 40 10.64 17.39 -16.16
N LYS A 41 10.13 18.57 -15.82
CA LYS A 41 8.97 19.20 -16.50
C LYS A 41 9.18 19.44 -18.00
N HIS A 42 10.42 19.52 -18.45
CA HIS A 42 10.75 19.75 -19.87
C HIS A 42 10.69 18.47 -20.72
N PHE A 43 10.55 17.31 -20.08
CA PHE A 43 10.44 16.02 -20.75
C PHE A 43 8.99 15.51 -20.89
N VAL A 44 8.00 16.28 -20.41
CA VAL A 44 6.58 15.92 -20.49
C VAL A 44 5.79 16.95 -21.27
N CYS A 45 4.79 16.50 -22.03
CA CYS A 45 3.91 17.40 -22.78
C CYS A 45 2.94 18.15 -21.85
N LYS A 46 2.56 17.54 -20.72
CA LYS A 46 1.61 18.11 -19.75
C LYS A 46 1.94 17.64 -18.34
N VAL A 47 2.03 18.58 -17.41
CA VAL A 47 2.10 18.27 -15.99
C VAL A 47 0.73 17.81 -15.52
N SER A 48 0.67 16.63 -14.91
CA SER A 48 -0.56 16.04 -14.38
C SER A 48 -0.31 15.59 -12.95
N ARG A 49 -1.12 16.08 -12.02
CA ARG A 49 -1.03 15.68 -10.61
C ARG A 49 -1.40 14.21 -10.48
N ARG A 50 -0.59 13.47 -9.74
CA ARG A 50 -0.84 12.09 -9.33
C ARG A 50 -1.36 12.03 -7.90
N ALA A 51 -1.91 10.87 -7.53
CA ALA A 51 -2.32 10.64 -6.15
C ALA A 51 -1.11 10.69 -5.19
N PRO A 52 -1.31 11.08 -3.93
CA PRO A 52 -0.24 11.18 -2.92
C PRO A 52 0.64 9.92 -2.82
N LEU A 53 0.03 8.74 -2.86
CA LEU A 53 0.75 7.47 -2.90
C LEU A 53 1.76 7.39 -4.03
N ILE A 54 1.33 7.76 -5.25
CA ILE A 54 2.19 7.73 -6.44
C ILE A 54 3.34 8.71 -6.26
N ASN A 55 3.06 9.92 -5.77
CA ASN A 55 4.07 10.93 -5.51
C ASN A 55 5.10 10.44 -4.49
N ARG A 56 4.65 9.86 -3.37
CA ARG A 56 5.53 9.30 -2.35
C ARG A 56 6.33 8.11 -2.85
N GLY A 57 5.72 7.19 -3.58
CA GLY A 57 6.43 6.04 -4.17
C GLY A 57 7.55 6.47 -5.11
N TYR A 58 7.29 7.45 -5.99
CA TYR A 58 8.32 8.01 -6.86
C TYR A 58 9.36 8.84 -6.12
N TYR A 59 9.00 9.47 -5.01
CA TYR A 59 9.97 10.11 -4.12
C TYR A 59 10.92 9.09 -3.49
N VAL A 60 10.41 8.00 -2.91
CA VAL A 60 11.26 6.98 -2.27
C VAL A 60 12.20 6.35 -3.29
N ARG A 61 11.70 6.02 -4.47
CA ARG A 61 12.48 5.53 -5.60
C ARG A 61 13.59 6.51 -6.00
N TRP A 62 13.25 7.78 -6.20
CA TRP A 62 14.21 8.84 -6.51
C TRP A 62 15.25 9.00 -5.40
N LYS A 63 14.82 9.02 -4.13
CA LYS A 63 15.67 9.21 -2.95
C LYS A 63 16.65 8.06 -2.74
N ALA A 64 16.24 6.82 -3.03
CA ALA A 64 17.11 5.66 -2.96
C ALA A 64 18.25 5.76 -3.98
N VAL A 65 17.95 6.14 -5.22
CA VAL A 65 18.96 6.39 -6.26
C VAL A 65 19.88 7.55 -5.86
N ASP A 66 19.32 8.65 -5.37
CA ASP A 66 20.09 9.82 -4.89
C ASP A 66 21.03 9.46 -3.71
N HIS A 67 20.55 8.62 -2.80
CA HIS A 67 21.37 8.10 -1.70
C HIS A 67 22.60 7.32 -2.23
N CYS A 68 22.38 6.38 -3.15
CA CYS A 68 23.46 5.60 -3.75
C CYS A 68 24.46 6.48 -4.52
N LEU A 69 23.98 7.48 -5.24
CA LEU A 69 24.81 8.46 -5.93
C LEU A 69 25.70 9.23 -4.95
N LYS A 70 25.13 9.72 -3.85
CA LYS A 70 25.88 10.45 -2.81
C LYS A 70 26.92 9.56 -2.15
N GLN A 71 26.62 8.30 -1.87
CA GLN A 71 27.60 7.34 -1.34
C GLN A 71 28.73 7.09 -2.34
N PHE A 72 28.43 6.92 -3.62
CA PHE A 72 29.43 6.77 -4.67
C PHE A 72 30.32 8.01 -4.78
N PHE A 73 29.76 9.21 -4.78
CA PHE A 73 30.54 10.45 -4.83
C PHE A 73 31.43 10.63 -3.60
N HIS A 74 30.93 10.26 -2.43
CA HIS A 74 31.74 10.30 -1.19
C HIS A 74 32.89 9.30 -1.25
N ALA A 75 32.61 8.06 -1.66
CA ALA A 75 33.65 7.02 -1.76
C ALA A 75 34.73 7.31 -2.80
N THR A 76 34.37 8.07 -3.85
CA THR A 76 35.28 8.37 -4.96
C THR A 76 35.76 9.84 -5.00
N GLN A 77 35.60 10.57 -3.91
CA GLN A 77 35.92 12.02 -3.87
C GLN A 77 37.36 12.37 -4.21
N SER A 78 38.32 11.46 -3.95
CA SER A 78 39.74 11.62 -4.28
C SER A 78 40.08 11.29 -5.74
N CYS A 79 39.15 10.71 -6.50
CA CYS A 79 39.36 10.32 -7.88
C CYS A 79 39.15 11.52 -8.82
N SER A 80 40.14 11.78 -9.68
CA SER A 80 40.08 12.88 -10.65
C SER A 80 39.05 12.66 -11.76
N ARG A 81 38.65 11.41 -12.00
CA ARG A 81 37.64 11.01 -13.00
C ARG A 81 36.71 10.00 -12.42
N ARG A 82 35.41 10.19 -12.68
CA ARG A 82 34.30 9.34 -12.23
C ARG A 82 33.28 9.27 -13.32
N GLN A 83 32.50 8.18 -13.37
CA GLN A 83 31.53 7.97 -14.43
C GLN A 83 30.19 7.49 -13.86
N ILE A 84 29.12 7.89 -14.49
CA ILE A 84 27.78 7.33 -14.29
C ILE A 84 27.35 6.73 -15.62
N LEU A 85 27.06 5.43 -15.62
CA LEU A 85 26.50 4.71 -16.76
C LEU A 85 25.05 4.35 -16.45
N SER A 86 24.10 5.12 -16.98
CA SER A 86 22.67 4.89 -16.81
C SER A 86 22.14 4.03 -17.97
N LEU A 87 21.71 2.82 -17.64
CA LEU A 87 21.13 1.85 -18.59
C LEU A 87 19.60 1.99 -18.60
N GLY A 88 19.00 2.17 -19.77
CA GLY A 88 17.58 2.46 -19.91
C GLY A 88 17.19 3.79 -19.28
N ALA A 89 17.99 4.84 -19.56
CA ALA A 89 17.87 6.13 -18.91
C ALA A 89 16.53 6.87 -19.14
N GLY A 90 15.79 6.50 -20.17
CA GLY A 90 14.50 7.13 -20.48
C GLY A 90 14.60 8.65 -20.58
N PHE A 91 13.59 9.31 -20.04
CA PHE A 91 13.51 10.78 -19.93
C PHE A 91 13.92 11.28 -18.53
N ASP A 92 14.88 10.58 -17.88
CA ASP A 92 15.43 11.03 -16.60
C ASP A 92 16.21 12.34 -16.74
N SER A 93 16.22 13.15 -15.68
CA SER A 93 16.87 14.46 -15.60
C SER A 93 18.19 14.44 -14.84
N LEU A 94 18.72 13.26 -14.48
CA LEU A 94 19.85 13.10 -13.58
C LEU A 94 21.04 14.01 -13.91
N TYR A 95 21.48 14.03 -15.19
CA TYR A 95 22.58 14.90 -15.61
C TYR A 95 22.29 16.38 -15.32
N PHE A 96 21.10 16.85 -15.70
CA PHE A 96 20.71 18.26 -15.58
C PHE A 96 20.64 18.70 -14.12
N ARG A 97 20.14 17.84 -13.26
CA ARG A 97 20.09 18.06 -11.80
C ARG A 97 21.49 18.13 -11.21
N LEU A 98 22.36 17.15 -11.50
CA LEU A 98 23.75 17.14 -11.03
C LEU A 98 24.54 18.35 -11.53
N HIS A 99 24.25 18.82 -12.75
CA HIS A 99 24.84 20.06 -13.29
C HIS A 99 24.43 21.28 -12.46
N ALA A 100 23.13 21.42 -12.17
CA ALA A 100 22.62 22.53 -11.37
C ALA A 100 23.12 22.52 -9.92
N GLU A 101 23.31 21.32 -9.34
CA GLU A 101 23.90 21.12 -8.02
C GLU A 101 25.42 21.35 -7.98
N GLY A 102 26.07 21.58 -9.14
CA GLY A 102 27.53 21.70 -9.23
C GLY A 102 28.29 20.39 -8.94
N ALA A 103 27.64 19.25 -9.03
CA ALA A 103 28.15 17.94 -8.65
C ALA A 103 28.96 17.23 -9.77
N LEU A 104 29.11 17.83 -10.94
CA LEU A 104 29.76 17.22 -12.10
C LEU A 104 31.29 17.39 -12.15
N GLY A 105 31.93 17.88 -11.09
CA GLY A 105 33.37 18.00 -11.05
C GLY A 105 34.09 16.65 -11.22
N GLY A 106 34.74 16.45 -12.40
CA GLY A 106 35.39 15.19 -12.76
C GLY A 106 34.42 14.02 -13.02
N VAL A 107 33.10 14.27 -13.22
CA VAL A 107 32.10 13.26 -13.52
C VAL A 107 31.63 13.35 -14.97
N THR A 108 31.57 12.22 -15.67
CA THR A 108 30.93 12.10 -16.99
C THR A 108 29.74 11.15 -16.92
N VAL A 109 28.61 11.58 -17.45
CA VAL A 109 27.37 10.80 -17.49
C VAL A 109 27.17 10.23 -18.89
N PHE A 110 26.97 8.91 -18.94
CA PHE A 110 26.59 8.17 -20.14
C PHE A 110 25.18 7.63 -19.96
N GLU A 111 24.25 8.10 -20.75
CA GLU A 111 22.88 7.57 -20.80
C GLU A 111 22.72 6.67 -22.02
N VAL A 112 22.29 5.45 -21.78
CA VAL A 112 22.06 4.43 -22.82
C VAL A 112 20.60 4.03 -22.82
N ASP A 113 19.96 4.09 -23.98
CA ASP A 113 18.58 3.64 -24.17
C ASP A 113 18.35 3.13 -25.60
N PHE A 114 17.17 2.61 -25.88
CA PHE A 114 16.79 2.29 -27.26
C PHE A 114 17.01 3.49 -28.20
N PRO A 115 17.41 3.25 -29.45
CA PRO A 115 17.67 4.35 -30.40
C PRO A 115 16.50 5.32 -30.55
N GLU A 116 15.27 4.83 -30.47
CA GLU A 116 14.09 5.68 -30.61
C GLU A 116 13.87 6.57 -29.39
N VAL A 117 14.07 6.04 -28.17
CA VAL A 117 13.99 6.82 -26.92
C VAL A 117 15.08 7.87 -26.89
N ALA A 118 16.33 7.51 -27.19
CA ALA A 118 17.46 8.43 -27.26
C ALA A 118 17.23 9.54 -28.29
N ARG A 119 16.67 9.24 -29.45
CA ARG A 119 16.32 10.22 -30.49
C ARG A 119 15.27 11.21 -29.99
N ARG A 120 14.21 10.72 -29.33
CA ARG A 120 13.14 11.56 -28.77
C ARG A 120 13.72 12.47 -27.66
N LYS A 121 14.54 11.93 -26.76
CA LYS A 121 15.22 12.70 -25.70
C LYS A 121 16.12 13.78 -26.28
N ALA A 122 16.93 13.44 -27.29
CA ALA A 122 17.79 14.40 -27.98
C ALA A 122 16.99 15.54 -28.63
N ALA A 123 15.84 15.23 -29.24
CA ALA A 123 14.96 16.24 -29.83
C ALA A 123 14.41 17.20 -28.77
N LEU A 124 13.98 16.70 -27.61
CA LEU A 124 13.51 17.51 -26.49
C LEU A 124 14.61 18.41 -25.93
N ILE A 125 15.82 17.88 -25.71
CA ILE A 125 16.97 18.66 -25.27
C ILE A 125 17.31 19.75 -26.27
N ASN A 126 17.29 19.44 -27.56
CA ASN A 126 17.62 20.40 -28.61
C ASN A 126 16.60 21.53 -28.77
N SER A 127 15.35 21.25 -28.52
CA SER A 127 14.25 22.22 -28.64
C SER A 127 14.09 23.12 -27.40
N ASN A 128 14.71 22.78 -26.28
CA ASN A 128 14.57 23.49 -25.01
C ASN A 128 15.88 24.20 -24.61
N THR A 129 15.85 25.52 -24.51
CA THR A 129 17.02 26.34 -24.17
C THR A 129 17.55 26.01 -22.78
N CYS A 130 16.67 25.82 -21.78
CA CYS A 130 17.09 25.48 -20.40
C CYS A 130 17.90 24.19 -20.32
N LEU A 131 17.54 23.18 -21.13
CA LEU A 131 18.30 21.92 -21.20
C LEU A 131 19.56 22.07 -22.05
N LYS A 132 19.46 22.78 -23.16
CA LYS A 132 20.57 22.97 -24.10
C LYS A 132 21.73 23.77 -23.51
N ASP A 133 21.43 24.79 -22.72
CA ASP A 133 22.42 25.70 -22.12
C ASP A 133 23.25 25.02 -21.00
N THR A 134 22.80 23.88 -20.47
CA THR A 134 23.57 23.07 -19.52
C THR A 134 24.61 22.16 -20.18
N LEU A 135 24.67 22.13 -21.50
CA LEU A 135 25.57 21.29 -22.28
C LEU A 135 26.66 22.14 -22.96
N PRO A 136 27.72 22.55 -22.23
CA PRO A 136 28.80 23.30 -22.81
C PRO A 136 29.58 22.38 -23.78
N ASP A 137 30.23 23.00 -24.75
CA ASP A 137 31.11 22.33 -25.73
C ASP A 137 30.44 21.18 -26.51
N ARG A 138 29.18 21.34 -26.78
CA ARG A 138 28.41 20.35 -27.48
C ARG A 138 28.90 20.18 -28.92
N GLU A 139 29.35 18.98 -29.24
CA GLU A 139 29.69 18.63 -30.61
C GLU A 139 28.40 18.50 -31.45
N THR A 140 28.32 19.20 -32.58
CA THR A 140 27.36 18.89 -33.63
C THR A 140 27.80 17.60 -34.28
N VAL A 141 27.18 16.49 -33.91
CA VAL A 141 27.45 15.19 -34.53
C VAL A 141 27.02 15.28 -36.00
N SER A 142 27.98 15.56 -36.88
CA SER A 142 27.78 15.52 -38.31
C SER A 142 27.55 14.06 -38.76
N ASN A 143 26.58 13.91 -39.61
CA ASN A 143 25.84 12.72 -40.04
C ASN A 143 26.61 11.50 -40.58
N GLN A 144 27.86 11.21 -40.25
CA GLN A 144 28.56 10.22 -41.06
C GLN A 144 29.32 9.06 -40.39
N GLN A 145 29.46 8.90 -39.08
CA GLN A 145 30.25 7.72 -38.66
C GLN A 145 29.81 6.87 -37.46
N THR A 146 28.91 7.26 -36.61
CA THR A 146 28.24 6.33 -35.68
C THR A 146 26.84 6.82 -35.36
N ASN A 147 25.84 6.24 -35.96
CA ASN A 147 24.41 6.59 -35.77
C ASN A 147 23.88 6.34 -34.35
N ALA A 148 24.72 6.00 -33.38
CA ALA A 148 24.33 5.59 -32.05
C ALA A 148 24.52 6.68 -30.97
N VAL A 149 25.39 7.68 -31.15
CA VAL A 149 25.56 8.80 -30.20
C VAL A 149 24.74 9.99 -30.69
N PHE A 150 23.70 10.37 -29.93
CA PHE A 150 22.79 11.45 -30.28
C PHE A 150 23.21 12.81 -29.75
N ILE A 151 23.83 12.84 -28.58
CA ILE A 151 24.40 14.04 -27.97
C ILE A 151 25.76 13.68 -27.38
N ARG A 152 26.76 14.54 -27.60
CA ARG A 152 28.07 14.50 -26.98
C ARG A 152 28.41 15.88 -26.44
N SER A 153 28.77 15.94 -25.16
CA SER A 153 29.27 17.12 -24.48
C SER A 153 30.35 16.70 -23.48
N GLY A 154 31.16 17.62 -22.96
CA GLY A 154 32.26 17.28 -22.06
C GLY A 154 31.91 16.39 -20.86
N HIS A 155 30.71 16.51 -20.34
CA HIS A 155 30.24 15.75 -19.16
C HIS A 155 28.99 14.89 -19.45
N TYR A 156 28.48 14.84 -20.69
CA TYR A 156 27.24 14.15 -21.01
C TYR A 156 27.27 13.50 -22.38
N ASN A 157 26.88 12.23 -22.42
CA ASN A 157 26.73 11.46 -23.64
C ASN A 157 25.36 10.76 -23.66
N LEU A 158 24.56 10.98 -24.70
CA LEU A 158 23.30 10.29 -24.92
C LEU A 158 23.45 9.29 -26.07
N ILE A 159 23.25 8.03 -25.77
CA ILE A 159 23.57 6.89 -26.65
C ILE A 159 22.32 6.07 -26.93
N GLY A 160 22.05 5.80 -28.18
CA GLY A 160 20.93 4.97 -28.63
C GLY A 160 21.40 3.57 -29.06
N VAL A 161 21.45 2.64 -28.11
CA VAL A 161 21.82 1.24 -28.32
C VAL A 161 20.98 0.35 -27.46
N ASP A 162 20.55 -0.79 -28.00
CA ASP A 162 19.91 -1.83 -27.22
C ASP A 162 20.91 -2.49 -26.28
N VAL A 163 20.72 -2.34 -24.96
CA VAL A 163 21.64 -2.84 -23.93
C VAL A 163 21.81 -4.35 -23.92
N ARG A 164 20.95 -5.12 -24.60
CA ARG A 164 21.09 -6.57 -24.82
C ARG A 164 22.19 -6.92 -25.83
N LYS A 165 22.67 -5.95 -26.60
CA LYS A 165 23.69 -6.13 -27.63
C LYS A 165 25.06 -5.73 -27.11
N GLU A 166 25.65 -6.54 -26.24
CA GLU A 166 26.88 -6.27 -25.50
C GLU A 166 28.01 -5.68 -26.35
N GLN A 167 28.37 -6.34 -27.45
CA GLN A 167 29.45 -5.85 -28.34
C GLN A 167 29.17 -4.46 -28.89
N GLN A 168 27.92 -4.18 -29.26
CA GLN A 168 27.55 -2.88 -29.78
C GLN A 168 27.62 -1.80 -28.69
N VAL A 169 27.19 -2.16 -27.46
CA VAL A 169 27.30 -1.28 -26.29
C VAL A 169 28.76 -0.95 -26.00
N GLU A 170 29.64 -1.94 -25.96
CA GLU A 170 31.08 -1.75 -25.71
C GLU A 170 31.73 -0.82 -26.74
N VAL A 171 31.53 -1.11 -28.02
CA VAL A 171 32.08 -0.29 -29.11
C VAL A 171 31.59 1.15 -29.02
N THR A 172 30.28 1.33 -28.76
CA THR A 172 29.69 2.67 -28.70
C THR A 172 30.14 3.45 -27.47
N LEU A 173 30.19 2.81 -26.29
CA LEU A 173 30.66 3.42 -25.05
C LEU A 173 32.14 3.81 -25.15
N SER A 174 32.99 2.94 -25.71
CA SER A 174 34.42 3.24 -25.96
C SER A 174 34.56 4.43 -26.93
N ALA A 175 33.79 4.46 -28.01
CA ALA A 175 33.78 5.58 -28.94
C ALA A 175 33.23 6.88 -28.33
N ALA A 176 32.33 6.77 -27.34
CA ALA A 176 31.85 7.91 -26.57
C ALA A 176 32.82 8.39 -25.48
N GLY A 177 33.93 7.65 -25.25
CA GLY A 177 35.00 8.04 -24.32
C GLY A 177 34.85 7.45 -22.90
N LEU A 178 34.03 6.40 -22.72
CA LEU A 178 33.97 5.66 -21.45
C LEU A 178 35.34 5.02 -21.15
N GLN A 179 35.81 5.18 -19.93
CA GLN A 179 37.02 4.58 -19.42
C GLN A 179 36.70 3.37 -18.55
N TRP A 180 37.10 2.21 -18.99
CA TRP A 180 36.72 0.94 -18.36
C TRP A 180 37.34 0.72 -16.98
N ASP A 181 38.44 1.38 -16.69
CA ASP A 181 39.19 1.32 -15.43
C ASP A 181 38.85 2.45 -14.43
N ALA A 182 38.03 3.41 -14.85
CA ALA A 182 37.63 4.52 -13.98
C ALA A 182 36.48 4.12 -13.04
N PRO A 183 36.41 4.69 -11.81
CA PRO A 183 35.29 4.51 -10.92
C PRO A 183 33.94 4.81 -11.61
N THR A 184 33.08 3.80 -11.70
CA THR A 184 31.83 3.89 -12.45
C THR A 184 30.65 3.46 -11.58
N LEU A 185 29.61 4.30 -11.51
CA LEU A 185 28.31 3.90 -11.01
C LEU A 185 27.44 3.46 -12.20
N VAL A 186 27.06 2.19 -12.22
CA VAL A 186 26.10 1.63 -13.20
C VAL A 186 24.71 1.72 -12.58
N LEU A 187 23.78 2.42 -13.25
CA LEU A 187 22.42 2.61 -12.79
C LEU A 187 21.43 1.88 -13.71
N SER A 188 20.57 1.06 -13.14
CA SER A 188 19.45 0.41 -13.81
C SER A 188 18.16 0.59 -12.99
N GLU A 189 17.27 1.43 -13.45
CA GLU A 189 16.04 1.80 -12.74
C GLU A 189 14.81 1.28 -13.47
N VAL A 190 14.32 0.08 -13.12
CA VAL A 190 13.19 -0.63 -13.77
C VAL A 190 13.47 -0.86 -15.26
N VAL A 191 14.55 -1.57 -15.55
CA VAL A 191 14.98 -1.86 -16.93
C VAL A 191 15.16 -3.35 -17.16
N LEU A 192 15.97 -3.99 -16.30
CA LEU A 192 16.34 -5.39 -16.47
C LEU A 192 15.15 -6.32 -16.26
N THR A 193 14.15 -5.89 -15.49
CA THR A 193 12.92 -6.64 -15.24
C THR A 193 12.12 -6.97 -16.49
N TYR A 194 12.18 -6.11 -17.53
CA TYR A 194 11.47 -6.31 -18.80
C TYR A 194 12.18 -7.27 -19.75
N MET A 195 13.45 -7.59 -19.49
CA MET A 195 14.22 -8.49 -20.32
C MET A 195 14.00 -9.94 -19.91
N GLU A 196 14.07 -10.85 -20.86
CA GLU A 196 14.22 -12.27 -20.54
C GLU A 196 15.45 -12.44 -19.64
N THR A 197 15.35 -13.33 -18.64
CA THR A 197 16.32 -13.46 -17.56
C THR A 197 17.75 -13.67 -18.07
N GLN A 198 17.91 -14.43 -19.15
CA GLN A 198 19.23 -14.65 -19.77
C GLN A 198 19.91 -13.35 -20.18
N TRP A 199 19.16 -12.38 -20.73
CA TRP A 199 19.71 -11.08 -21.18
C TRP A 199 19.96 -10.15 -20.02
N SER A 200 19.06 -10.09 -19.05
CA SER A 200 19.25 -9.25 -17.86
C SER A 200 20.43 -9.75 -17.01
N ASP A 201 20.63 -11.05 -16.92
CA ASP A 201 21.78 -11.67 -16.25
C ASP A 201 23.09 -11.41 -17.00
N ALA A 202 23.04 -11.43 -18.33
CA ALA A 202 24.20 -11.11 -19.17
C ALA A 202 24.66 -9.66 -18.91
N VAL A 203 23.75 -8.69 -18.85
CA VAL A 203 24.09 -7.28 -18.55
C VAL A 203 24.76 -7.14 -17.17
N ILE A 204 24.25 -7.83 -16.13
CA ILE A 204 24.86 -7.79 -14.79
C ILE A 204 26.27 -8.37 -14.80
N GLY A 205 26.47 -9.54 -15.45
CA GLY A 205 27.78 -10.17 -15.56
C GLY A 205 28.75 -9.41 -16.47
N TRP A 206 28.25 -8.80 -17.54
CA TRP A 206 29.01 -7.92 -18.41
C TRP A 206 29.61 -6.74 -17.63
N ALA A 207 28.78 -6.06 -16.81
CA ALA A 207 29.25 -4.94 -16.01
C ALA A 207 30.31 -5.38 -14.97
N ALA A 208 30.10 -6.52 -14.29
CA ALA A 208 31.07 -7.07 -13.34
C ALA A 208 32.42 -7.38 -13.99
N LYS A 209 32.40 -7.89 -15.23
CA LYS A 209 33.62 -8.27 -15.97
C LYS A 209 34.41 -7.09 -16.49
N LEU A 210 33.75 -6.05 -17.00
CA LEU A 210 34.39 -4.97 -17.75
C LEU A 210 34.65 -3.70 -16.92
N LEU A 211 33.96 -3.55 -15.79
CA LEU A 211 34.09 -2.37 -14.95
C LEU A 211 34.61 -2.75 -13.55
N PRO A 212 35.90 -3.00 -13.39
CA PRO A 212 36.49 -3.52 -12.16
C PRO A 212 36.38 -2.55 -10.96
N GLN A 213 36.21 -1.26 -11.20
CA GLN A 213 35.99 -0.25 -10.19
C GLN A 213 34.55 0.29 -10.26
N SER A 214 33.58 -0.58 -10.05
CA SER A 214 32.19 -0.15 -10.20
C SER A 214 31.28 -0.52 -9.04
N VAL A 215 30.19 0.24 -8.96
CA VAL A 215 29.01 -0.06 -8.13
C VAL A 215 27.83 -0.18 -9.05
N PHE A 216 27.09 -1.30 -8.97
CA PHE A 216 25.85 -1.47 -9.72
C PHE A 216 24.67 -1.13 -8.82
N VAL A 217 23.91 -0.14 -9.18
CA VAL A 217 22.65 0.26 -8.50
C VAL A 217 21.49 -0.20 -9.34
N MET A 218 20.70 -1.14 -8.82
CA MET A 218 19.51 -1.66 -9.47
C MET A 218 18.26 -1.40 -8.62
N TYR A 219 17.23 -0.85 -9.24
CA TYR A 219 15.91 -0.70 -8.64
C TYR A 219 14.90 -1.52 -9.45
N GLU A 220 14.30 -2.55 -8.83
CA GLU A 220 13.40 -3.48 -9.49
C GLU A 220 12.25 -3.92 -8.58
N GLN A 221 11.21 -4.50 -9.17
CA GLN A 221 10.08 -5.07 -8.44
C GLN A 221 10.46 -6.43 -7.83
N ILE A 222 9.85 -6.74 -6.70
CA ILE A 222 9.93 -8.02 -5.99
C ILE A 222 8.52 -8.47 -5.56
N HIS A 223 8.39 -9.65 -4.96
CA HIS A 223 7.15 -10.24 -4.44
C HIS A 223 6.06 -10.46 -5.49
N PRO A 224 6.26 -11.41 -6.44
CA PRO A 224 5.30 -11.69 -7.50
C PRO A 224 3.97 -12.27 -7.01
N ASP A 225 3.99 -12.99 -5.90
CA ASP A 225 2.88 -13.84 -5.45
C ASP A 225 1.99 -13.17 -4.39
N ASP A 226 2.39 -12.00 -3.90
CA ASP A 226 1.52 -11.19 -3.06
C ASP A 226 0.33 -10.61 -3.87
N PRO A 227 -0.72 -10.10 -3.23
CA PRO A 227 -1.87 -9.55 -3.94
C PRO A 227 -1.50 -8.43 -4.92
N PHE A 228 -0.55 -7.56 -4.55
CA PHE A 228 -0.09 -6.47 -5.42
C PHE A 228 0.78 -6.96 -6.56
N GLY A 229 1.66 -7.92 -6.33
CA GLY A 229 2.47 -8.57 -7.35
C GLY A 229 1.61 -9.21 -8.44
N ARG A 230 0.51 -9.87 -8.05
CA ARG A 230 -0.46 -10.44 -9.00
C ARG A 230 -1.18 -9.37 -9.81
N VAL A 231 -1.62 -8.28 -9.18
CA VAL A 231 -2.23 -7.14 -9.89
C VAL A 231 -1.23 -6.52 -10.86
N MET A 232 0.01 -6.32 -10.42
CA MET A 232 1.10 -5.79 -11.21
C MET A 232 1.38 -6.64 -12.45
N GLN A 233 1.59 -7.94 -12.29
CA GLN A 233 1.84 -8.85 -13.41
C GLN A 233 0.69 -8.82 -14.43
N ASN A 234 -0.57 -8.84 -13.95
CA ASN A 234 -1.75 -8.75 -14.81
C ASN A 234 -1.83 -7.42 -15.56
N HIS A 235 -1.44 -6.32 -14.94
CA HIS A 235 -1.39 -5.00 -15.57
C HIS A 235 -0.36 -4.96 -16.70
N PHE A 236 0.87 -5.38 -16.44
CA PHE A 236 1.92 -5.41 -17.45
C PHE A 236 1.65 -6.39 -18.57
N LEU A 237 1.01 -7.53 -18.27
CA LEU A 237 0.56 -8.47 -19.30
C LEU A 237 -0.44 -7.83 -20.28
N LYS A 238 -1.41 -7.05 -19.75
CA LYS A 238 -2.36 -6.30 -20.59
C LYS A 238 -1.69 -5.23 -21.45
N LEU A 239 -0.57 -4.68 -21.01
CA LEU A 239 0.22 -3.69 -21.76
C LEU A 239 1.22 -4.33 -22.74
N ASN A 240 1.28 -5.65 -22.86
CA ASN A 240 2.30 -6.39 -23.61
C ASN A 240 3.76 -6.09 -23.18
N SER A 241 3.97 -5.59 -21.98
CA SER A 241 5.28 -5.32 -21.35
C SER A 241 5.52 -6.27 -20.19
N THR A 242 5.68 -7.54 -20.47
CA THR A 242 5.82 -8.60 -19.45
C THR A 242 7.05 -8.39 -18.59
N ILE A 243 6.90 -8.59 -17.30
CA ILE A 243 8.00 -8.61 -16.32
C ILE A 243 8.54 -10.05 -16.27
N HIS A 244 9.74 -10.26 -16.82
CA HIS A 244 10.30 -11.61 -16.98
C HIS A 244 11.09 -12.08 -15.75
N ALA A 245 11.93 -11.22 -15.17
CA ALA A 245 12.85 -11.59 -14.10
C ALA A 245 12.17 -11.83 -12.74
N LEU A 246 10.98 -11.30 -12.53
CA LEU A 246 10.29 -11.26 -11.23
C LEU A 246 10.04 -12.64 -10.61
N LYS A 247 9.65 -13.64 -11.42
CA LYS A 247 9.40 -15.01 -10.91
C LYS A 247 10.67 -15.76 -10.54
N GLN A 248 11.77 -15.48 -11.22
CA GLN A 248 13.04 -16.15 -10.97
C GLN A 248 13.80 -15.51 -9.80
N TYR A 249 13.63 -14.22 -9.60
CA TYR A 249 14.25 -13.44 -8.54
C TYR A 249 13.18 -12.71 -7.73
N PRO A 250 12.39 -13.44 -6.93
CA PRO A 250 11.16 -12.93 -6.32
C PRO A 250 11.38 -12.01 -5.12
N ASP A 251 12.56 -12.05 -4.49
CA ASP A 251 12.85 -11.37 -3.23
C ASP A 251 14.29 -10.83 -3.17
N THR A 252 14.62 -10.17 -2.07
CA THR A 252 15.94 -9.58 -1.83
C THR A 252 17.05 -10.63 -1.73
N VAL A 253 16.75 -11.83 -1.24
CA VAL A 253 17.72 -12.93 -1.11
C VAL A 253 18.08 -13.47 -2.50
N ALA A 254 17.07 -13.73 -3.33
CA ALA A 254 17.27 -14.19 -4.70
C ALA A 254 18.03 -13.14 -5.55
N GLN A 255 17.71 -11.85 -5.40
CA GLN A 255 18.43 -10.78 -6.07
C GLN A 255 19.90 -10.68 -5.59
N THR A 256 20.16 -10.81 -4.29
CA THR A 256 21.52 -10.84 -3.75
C THR A 256 22.32 -12.00 -4.34
N GLN A 257 21.76 -13.21 -4.35
CA GLN A 257 22.38 -14.39 -4.92
C GLN A 257 22.65 -14.23 -6.43
N ARG A 258 21.70 -13.59 -7.16
CA ARG A 258 21.85 -13.28 -8.57
C ARG A 258 23.13 -12.49 -8.86
N PHE A 259 23.36 -11.40 -8.13
CA PHE A 259 24.55 -10.56 -8.32
C PHE A 259 25.85 -11.30 -7.98
N ILE A 260 25.90 -12.01 -6.86
CA ILE A 260 27.05 -12.80 -6.47
C ILE A 260 27.39 -13.87 -7.54
N GLN A 261 26.38 -14.57 -8.06
CA GLN A 261 26.58 -15.58 -9.11
C GLN A 261 27.06 -14.97 -10.44
N LYS A 262 26.78 -13.68 -10.68
CA LYS A 262 27.23 -12.97 -11.89
C LYS A 262 28.58 -12.27 -11.74
N GLY A 263 29.30 -12.50 -10.63
CA GLY A 263 30.68 -12.07 -10.44
C GLY A 263 30.89 -10.83 -9.58
N TRP A 264 29.83 -10.32 -8.93
CA TRP A 264 29.96 -9.22 -7.97
C TRP A 264 30.46 -9.76 -6.63
N GLU A 265 31.45 -9.12 -6.03
CA GLU A 265 32.06 -9.55 -4.75
C GLU A 265 31.12 -9.35 -3.56
N LYS A 266 30.29 -8.30 -3.60
CA LYS A 266 29.37 -7.92 -2.54
C LYS A 266 28.09 -7.38 -3.13
N CYS A 267 26.97 -7.78 -2.55
CA CYS A 267 25.66 -7.24 -2.86
C CYS A 267 24.93 -6.87 -1.57
N VAL A 268 24.36 -5.68 -1.53
CA VAL A 268 23.43 -5.24 -0.49
C VAL A 268 22.09 -5.02 -1.17
N CYS A 269 21.11 -5.78 -0.77
CA CYS A 269 19.75 -5.68 -1.28
C CYS A 269 18.82 -5.37 -0.11
N MET A 270 17.98 -4.36 -0.29
CA MET A 270 16.97 -3.96 0.68
C MET A 270 15.69 -3.59 -0.06
N ASP A 271 14.56 -3.80 0.58
CA ASP A 271 13.30 -3.29 0.05
C ASP A 271 13.14 -1.78 0.34
N MET A 272 12.14 -1.18 -0.30
CA MET A 272 11.92 0.27 -0.16
C MET A 272 11.47 0.68 1.24
N ASN A 273 11.00 -0.23 2.04
CA ASN A 273 10.59 0.02 3.40
C ASN A 273 11.80 0.06 4.32
N GLN A 274 12.70 -0.92 4.19
CA GLN A 274 14.00 -0.88 4.86
C GLN A 274 14.70 0.44 4.52
N PHE A 275 14.70 0.85 3.25
CA PHE A 275 15.25 2.13 2.86
C PHE A 275 14.55 3.31 3.56
N TYR A 276 13.22 3.35 3.56
CA TYR A 276 12.44 4.45 4.09
C TYR A 276 12.56 4.58 5.62
N PHE A 277 12.52 3.46 6.35
CA PHE A 277 12.53 3.48 7.82
C PHE A 277 13.93 3.46 8.41
N ASP A 278 14.88 2.77 7.81
CA ASP A 278 16.21 2.56 8.39
C ASP A 278 17.24 3.59 7.91
N LEU A 279 17.08 4.10 6.69
CA LEU A 279 18.07 5.01 6.08
C LEU A 279 17.59 6.46 5.94
N LEU A 280 16.28 6.73 5.89
CA LEU A 280 15.80 8.10 5.92
C LEU A 280 15.72 8.61 7.36
N LEU A 281 16.22 9.84 7.55
CA LEU A 281 16.11 10.53 8.84
C LEU A 281 14.62 10.78 9.18
N GLU A 282 14.27 10.70 10.45
CA GLU A 282 12.93 10.93 10.96
C GLU A 282 12.36 12.29 10.51
N GLU A 283 13.18 13.33 10.56
CA GLU A 283 12.82 14.69 10.13
C GLU A 283 12.39 14.73 8.65
N GLU A 284 13.12 14.01 7.79
CA GLU A 284 12.79 13.93 6.37
C GLU A 284 11.52 13.12 6.11
N ARG A 285 11.28 12.06 6.88
CA ARG A 285 10.01 11.31 6.82
C ARG A 285 8.84 12.21 7.22
N GLN A 286 8.95 12.93 8.34
CA GLN A 286 7.91 13.87 8.79
C GLN A 286 7.67 14.99 7.79
N ARG A 287 8.72 15.53 7.16
CA ARG A 287 8.58 16.52 6.08
C ARG A 287 7.76 15.98 4.92
N VAL A 288 8.09 14.80 4.44
CA VAL A 288 7.44 14.16 3.28
C VAL A 288 6.00 13.76 3.61
N GLU A 289 5.76 13.27 4.81
CA GLU A 289 4.42 12.88 5.28
C GLU A 289 3.50 14.08 5.47
N GLY A 290 4.06 15.25 5.73
CA GLY A 290 3.32 16.50 5.85
C GLY A 290 2.96 17.18 4.52
N LEU A 291 3.52 16.76 3.37
CA LEU A 291 3.30 17.45 2.08
C LEU A 291 1.90 17.27 1.52
N GLU A 292 1.33 16.08 1.66
CA GLU A 292 0.00 15.78 1.17
C GLU A 292 -0.79 15.00 2.20
N PRO A 293 -2.08 15.32 2.41
CA PRO A 293 -2.96 14.53 3.28
C PRO A 293 -3.05 13.11 2.73
N PHE A 294 -2.55 12.16 3.49
CA PHE A 294 -2.41 10.79 3.05
C PHE A 294 -3.65 9.99 3.43
N ASP A 295 -4.25 9.34 2.46
CA ASP A 295 -5.23 8.29 2.72
C ASP A 295 -4.49 6.98 2.95
N GLU A 296 -4.68 6.35 4.11
CA GLU A 296 -3.92 5.17 4.51
C GLU A 296 -4.12 3.93 3.65
N PHE A 297 -5.12 3.94 2.76
CA PHE A 297 -5.22 3.02 1.70
C PHE A 297 -3.96 2.96 0.84
N GLU A 298 -3.23 4.04 0.86
CA GLU A 298 -2.13 4.31 -0.01
C GLU A 298 -0.79 3.80 0.52
N ILE A 299 -0.74 3.26 1.75
CA ILE A 299 0.51 2.90 2.43
C ILE A 299 1.08 1.53 1.99
N PHE A 300 0.30 0.74 1.26
CA PHE A 300 0.63 -0.65 0.95
C PHE A 300 1.91 -0.91 0.15
N GLY A 301 2.45 0.04 -0.55
CA GLY A 301 3.67 -0.14 -1.32
C GLY A 301 4.96 0.25 -0.59
N ILE A 302 4.87 0.86 0.58
CA ILE A 302 5.99 1.58 1.17
C ILE A 302 6.31 1.15 2.60
N MET A 303 5.38 0.55 3.32
CA MET A 303 5.59 0.24 4.72
C MET A 303 5.94 -1.22 4.92
N LEU A 304 7.20 -1.53 5.06
CA LEU A 304 7.62 -2.73 5.77
C LEU A 304 9.10 -2.82 6.00
N SER A 305 9.53 -2.66 7.22
CA SER A 305 10.32 -3.53 8.08
C SER A 305 11.30 -2.80 8.98
N SER A 306 11.33 -3.17 10.16
CA SER A 306 12.44 -3.40 11.08
C SER A 306 11.99 -4.37 12.18
N ILE A 307 10.99 -5.19 11.87
CA ILE A 307 10.61 -6.30 12.74
C ILE A 307 11.36 -7.52 12.21
N PRO A 308 12.03 -8.30 13.07
CA PRO A 308 12.63 -9.57 12.66
C PRO A 308 11.60 -10.38 11.89
N HIS A 309 11.99 -10.98 10.77
CA HIS A 309 11.12 -11.86 9.98
C HIS A 309 10.51 -12.93 10.90
N MET A 310 9.31 -12.67 11.37
CA MET A 310 8.49 -13.68 12.01
C MET A 310 7.74 -14.39 10.89
N THR A 311 8.30 -15.43 10.33
CA THR A 311 7.52 -16.36 9.50
C THR A 311 6.29 -16.78 10.31
N PRO A 312 5.06 -16.60 9.80
CA PRO A 312 3.88 -17.09 10.49
C PRO A 312 4.07 -18.58 10.79
N GLN A 313 3.98 -18.96 12.06
CA GLN A 313 3.92 -20.37 12.41
C GLN A 313 2.50 -20.84 12.06
N TRP A 314 2.32 -21.24 10.82
CA TRP A 314 1.06 -21.81 10.39
C TRP A 314 0.76 -23.08 11.18
N ALA A 315 -0.45 -23.19 11.70
CA ALA A 315 -0.90 -24.42 12.32
C ALA A 315 -0.85 -25.57 11.29
N GLU A 316 -0.43 -26.75 11.72
CA GLU A 316 -0.52 -27.99 10.91
C GLU A 316 -2.00 -28.40 10.75
N ARG A 317 -2.76 -27.61 10.01
CA ARG A 317 -4.20 -27.80 9.79
C ARG A 317 -4.56 -27.44 8.35
N PRO A 318 -5.64 -28.00 7.82
CA PRO A 318 -6.17 -27.58 6.53
C PRO A 318 -6.49 -26.08 6.56
N PRO A 319 -6.20 -25.34 5.47
CA PRO A 319 -6.60 -23.94 5.31
C PRO A 319 -8.12 -23.79 5.45
N LEU A 320 -8.56 -22.64 5.98
CA LEU A 320 -9.98 -22.29 5.99
C LEU A 320 -10.44 -21.97 4.58
N VAL A 321 -11.49 -22.62 4.18
CA VAL A 321 -12.09 -22.43 2.86
C VAL A 321 -12.90 -21.14 2.86
N ILE A 322 -12.62 -20.29 1.87
CA ILE A 322 -13.40 -19.09 1.59
C ILE A 322 -14.15 -19.27 0.26
N GLN A 323 -15.33 -18.72 0.16
CA GLN A 323 -16.13 -18.82 -1.05
C GLN A 323 -16.72 -17.47 -1.43
N PRO A 324 -16.61 -17.05 -2.70
CA PRO A 324 -17.35 -15.91 -3.20
C PRO A 324 -18.85 -16.19 -3.07
N MET A 325 -19.60 -15.19 -2.61
CA MET A 325 -21.04 -15.33 -2.50
C MET A 325 -21.67 -15.39 -3.89
N CYS A 326 -22.24 -16.52 -4.23
CA CYS A 326 -22.91 -16.72 -5.51
C CYS A 326 -24.09 -15.74 -5.66
N ARG A 327 -24.20 -15.12 -6.84
CA ARG A 327 -25.27 -14.16 -7.19
C ARG A 327 -25.33 -12.91 -6.31
N SER A 328 -24.25 -12.57 -5.59
CA SER A 328 -24.17 -11.29 -4.89
C SER A 328 -23.85 -10.15 -5.86
N PRO A 329 -24.35 -8.94 -5.59
CA PRO A 329 -23.94 -7.77 -6.35
C PRO A 329 -22.46 -7.43 -6.12
N SER A 330 -21.87 -6.71 -7.06
CA SER A 330 -20.53 -6.15 -6.87
C SER A 330 -20.56 -5.05 -5.80
N ILE A 331 -19.63 -5.14 -4.83
CA ILE A 331 -19.43 -4.12 -3.78
C ILE A 331 -17.96 -3.75 -3.76
N GLU A 332 -17.56 -2.93 -4.73
CA GLU A 332 -16.20 -2.48 -4.92
C GLU A 332 -15.91 -1.23 -4.10
N VAL A 333 -15.84 -1.38 -2.77
CA VAL A 333 -15.68 -0.27 -1.82
C VAL A 333 -14.72 -0.66 -0.69
N VAL A 334 -13.96 0.31 -0.21
CA VAL A 334 -13.07 0.17 0.96
C VAL A 334 -13.41 1.20 2.02
N GLY A 335 -13.08 0.89 3.28
CA GLY A 335 -13.29 1.79 4.42
C GLY A 335 -14.76 2.10 4.69
N MET A 336 -15.67 1.23 4.24
CA MET A 336 -17.07 1.27 4.64
C MET A 336 -17.25 0.73 6.06
N ALA A 337 -18.40 1.02 6.66
CA ALA A 337 -18.85 0.43 7.92
C ALA A 337 -20.03 -0.49 7.69
N SER A 338 -20.10 -1.59 8.44
CA SER A 338 -21.22 -2.53 8.46
C SER A 338 -21.82 -2.68 9.83
N ALA A 339 -23.10 -3.06 9.86
CA ALA A 339 -23.79 -3.49 11.09
C ALA A 339 -24.87 -4.51 10.75
N LEU A 340 -24.96 -5.57 11.54
CA LEU A 340 -26.05 -6.54 11.47
C LEU A 340 -27.30 -5.92 12.11
N LEU A 341 -28.33 -5.62 11.31
CA LEU A 341 -29.60 -5.08 11.81
C LEU A 341 -30.55 -6.18 12.32
N ALA A 342 -30.48 -7.34 11.67
CA ALA A 342 -31.21 -8.56 12.03
C ALA A 342 -30.48 -9.76 11.40
N PRO A 343 -30.75 -11.01 11.82
CA PRO A 343 -30.19 -12.19 11.20
C PRO A 343 -30.33 -12.17 9.67
N GLY A 344 -29.21 -12.17 8.94
CA GLY A 344 -29.19 -12.10 7.48
C GLY A 344 -29.46 -10.72 6.87
N ILE A 345 -29.51 -9.64 7.65
CA ILE A 345 -29.72 -8.27 7.16
C ILE A 345 -28.54 -7.40 7.62
N ILE A 346 -27.69 -6.99 6.69
CA ILE A 346 -26.49 -6.21 6.97
C ILE A 346 -26.61 -4.83 6.32
N LEU A 347 -26.53 -3.79 7.14
CA LEU A 347 -26.44 -2.41 6.67
C LEU A 347 -24.99 -2.07 6.33
N LEU A 348 -24.79 -1.41 5.19
CA LEU A 348 -23.50 -0.91 4.71
C LEU A 348 -23.59 0.59 4.48
N THR A 349 -22.62 1.34 4.98
CA THR A 349 -22.59 2.81 4.81
C THR A 349 -21.18 3.32 4.55
N GLY A 350 -21.08 4.35 3.73
CA GLY A 350 -19.84 5.07 3.47
C GLY A 350 -18.81 4.27 2.67
N GLY A 351 -17.55 4.68 2.81
CA GLY A 351 -16.45 4.09 2.08
C GLY A 351 -16.10 4.83 0.78
N CYS A 352 -15.17 4.26 0.02
CA CYS A 352 -14.67 4.82 -1.24
C CYS A 352 -14.54 3.72 -2.29
N GLY A 353 -15.14 3.94 -3.45
CA GLY A 353 -15.04 3.08 -4.62
C GLY A 353 -14.21 3.71 -5.75
N ARG A 354 -14.25 3.11 -6.94
CA ARG A 354 -13.51 3.61 -8.13
C ARG A 354 -13.93 5.01 -8.56
N SER A 355 -15.20 5.34 -8.40
CA SER A 355 -15.76 6.66 -8.77
C SER A 355 -15.63 7.72 -7.69
N GLY A 356 -15.00 7.39 -6.56
CA GLY A 356 -14.90 8.25 -5.40
C GLY A 356 -15.71 7.74 -4.21
N ARG A 357 -16.11 8.65 -3.31
CA ARG A 357 -16.86 8.28 -2.10
C ARG A 357 -18.23 7.69 -2.42
N ASP A 358 -18.55 6.64 -1.70
CA ASP A 358 -19.88 6.05 -1.75
C ASP A 358 -20.81 6.80 -0.80
N THR A 359 -21.81 7.43 -1.37
CA THR A 359 -22.78 8.25 -0.64
C THR A 359 -24.11 7.52 -0.42
N VAL A 360 -24.22 6.28 -0.90
CA VAL A 360 -25.48 5.52 -0.84
C VAL A 360 -25.37 4.43 0.22
N ALA A 361 -26.26 4.45 1.19
CA ALA A 361 -26.42 3.32 2.11
C ALA A 361 -27.06 2.14 1.38
N ARG A 362 -26.59 0.93 1.68
CA ARG A 362 -27.09 -0.32 1.10
C ARG A 362 -27.41 -1.33 2.19
N VAL A 363 -28.33 -2.24 1.89
CA VAL A 363 -28.60 -3.38 2.74
C VAL A 363 -28.36 -4.66 1.97
N LEU A 364 -27.55 -5.55 2.53
CA LEU A 364 -27.44 -6.93 2.06
C LEU A 364 -28.46 -7.78 2.80
N ILE A 365 -29.26 -8.51 2.05
CA ILE A 365 -30.34 -9.38 2.57
C ILE A 365 -30.03 -10.81 2.14
N LYS A 366 -29.97 -11.73 3.11
CA LYS A 366 -29.82 -13.17 2.86
C LYS A 366 -31.15 -13.74 2.42
N GLU A 367 -31.25 -14.25 1.21
CA GLU A 367 -32.40 -14.94 0.66
C GLU A 367 -32.12 -16.45 0.55
N LYS A 368 -33.14 -17.27 0.23
CA LYS A 368 -33.01 -18.72 0.10
C LYS A 368 -31.97 -19.14 -0.95
N ASP A 369 -31.90 -18.36 -2.04
CA ASP A 369 -31.07 -18.68 -3.22
C ASP A 369 -29.81 -17.79 -3.36
N GLY A 370 -29.46 -17.02 -2.34
CA GLY A 370 -28.30 -16.14 -2.37
C GLY A 370 -28.48 -14.83 -1.61
N TRP A 371 -27.79 -13.79 -2.04
CA TRP A 371 -27.82 -12.49 -1.40
C TRP A 371 -28.33 -11.43 -2.37
N LYS A 372 -29.20 -10.55 -1.87
CA LYS A 372 -29.68 -9.37 -2.57
C LYS A 372 -29.08 -8.11 -1.96
N CYS A 373 -28.69 -7.17 -2.78
CA CYS A 373 -28.33 -5.81 -2.33
C CYS A 373 -29.47 -4.86 -2.72
N ALA A 374 -29.99 -4.17 -1.74
CA ALA A 374 -31.00 -3.13 -1.94
C ALA A 374 -30.39 -1.77 -1.57
N CYS A 375 -30.69 -0.74 -2.36
CA CYS A 375 -30.44 0.63 -1.95
C CYS A 375 -31.42 0.99 -0.82
N VAL A 376 -30.92 1.77 0.13
CA VAL A 376 -31.73 2.27 1.24
C VAL A 376 -32.38 3.58 0.83
N GLU A 377 -33.67 3.70 1.03
CA GLU A 377 -34.35 4.99 1.04
C GLU A 377 -34.08 5.63 2.41
N ALA A 378 -33.06 6.49 2.43
CA ALA A 378 -32.62 7.15 3.66
C ALA A 378 -33.41 8.43 3.90
N HIS A 379 -34.04 8.52 5.05
CA HIS A 379 -34.72 9.74 5.53
C HIS A 379 -33.87 10.38 6.63
N GLY A 380 -33.61 11.69 6.50
CA GLY A 380 -32.90 12.50 7.51
C GLY A 380 -31.44 12.81 7.17
N ASP A 381 -30.65 13.03 8.21
CA ASP A 381 -29.28 13.53 8.11
C ASP A 381 -28.28 12.42 7.79
N GLN A 382 -28.18 12.03 6.54
CA GLN A 382 -27.23 11.01 6.12
C GLN A 382 -25.81 11.59 6.11
N VAL A 383 -25.02 11.30 7.14
CA VAL A 383 -23.60 11.58 7.18
C VAL A 383 -22.85 10.39 6.59
N VAL A 384 -22.31 10.56 5.40
CA VAL A 384 -21.53 9.53 4.72
C VAL A 384 -20.06 9.83 4.89
N GLY A 385 -19.38 9.01 5.65
CA GLY A 385 -17.97 9.15 5.95
C GLY A 385 -17.14 7.95 5.50
N LEU A 386 -15.84 8.16 5.40
CA LEU A 386 -14.84 7.12 5.22
C LEU A 386 -14.25 6.76 6.58
N TYR A 387 -14.12 5.45 6.88
CA TYR A 387 -13.59 4.95 8.15
C TYR A 387 -14.37 5.41 9.40
N GLN A 388 -15.66 5.56 9.25
CA GLN A 388 -16.62 5.69 10.35
C GLN A 388 -16.86 4.33 10.99
N THR A 389 -17.43 4.31 12.18
CA THR A 389 -17.91 3.08 12.82
C THR A 389 -19.41 3.01 12.78
N LEU A 390 -19.95 1.81 12.62
CA LEU A 390 -21.38 1.51 12.66
C LEU A 390 -21.56 0.35 13.64
N THR A 391 -22.26 0.58 14.75
CA THR A 391 -22.38 -0.37 15.84
C THR A 391 -23.84 -0.74 16.02
N SER A 392 -24.18 -2.02 15.85
CA SER A 392 -25.55 -2.54 16.05
C SER A 392 -26.02 -2.31 17.49
N ILE A 393 -27.28 -1.94 17.68
CA ILE A 393 -27.88 -1.74 19.01
C ILE A 393 -28.97 -2.76 19.29
N PRO A 394 -29.17 -3.17 20.58
CA PRO A 394 -30.26 -4.05 20.95
C PRO A 394 -31.64 -3.47 20.53
N GLY A 395 -32.52 -4.33 20.05
CA GLY A 395 -33.86 -3.91 19.60
C GLY A 395 -33.95 -3.51 18.13
N GLY A 396 -32.86 -3.64 17.36
CA GLY A 396 -32.77 -3.32 15.94
C GLY A 396 -32.34 -1.88 15.66
N GLY A 397 -31.46 -1.71 14.71
CA GLY A 397 -30.83 -0.44 14.35
C GLY A 397 -29.34 -0.39 14.67
N ALA A 398 -28.75 0.79 14.50
CA ALA A 398 -27.33 0.99 14.72
C ALA A 398 -26.99 2.43 15.13
N VAL A 399 -25.81 2.64 15.72
CA VAL A 399 -25.22 3.95 15.97
C VAL A 399 -24.01 4.10 15.07
N LEU A 400 -24.01 5.16 14.27
CA LEU A 400 -22.89 5.58 13.45
C LEU A 400 -22.13 6.70 14.19
N PHE A 401 -20.80 6.61 14.20
CA PHE A 401 -19.95 7.61 14.85
C PHE A 401 -18.71 7.93 14.00
N GLY A 402 -18.37 9.20 13.92
CA GLY A 402 -17.11 9.68 13.40
C GLY A 402 -16.91 9.45 11.90
N GLY A 403 -15.68 9.17 11.50
CA GLY A 403 -15.29 9.10 10.11
C GLY A 403 -14.85 10.45 9.55
N ARG A 404 -14.67 10.53 8.23
CA ARG A 404 -14.25 11.76 7.57
C ARG A 404 -14.86 11.92 6.19
N THR A 405 -15.14 13.13 5.80
CA THR A 405 -15.56 13.49 4.45
C THR A 405 -14.38 13.89 3.56
N SER A 406 -13.24 14.26 4.14
CA SER A 406 -11.94 14.44 3.49
C SER A 406 -10.83 14.25 4.53
N PRO A 407 -9.55 14.10 4.14
CA PRO A 407 -8.44 14.02 5.10
C PRO A 407 -8.39 15.20 6.06
N LEU A 408 -8.86 16.37 5.64
CA LEU A 408 -8.88 17.60 6.45
C LEU A 408 -10.23 17.86 7.12
N ASN A 409 -11.20 16.97 6.97
CA ASN A 409 -12.55 17.18 7.50
C ASN A 409 -13.12 15.93 8.17
N PRO A 410 -12.55 15.52 9.32
CA PRO A 410 -13.12 14.48 10.16
C PRO A 410 -14.39 14.97 10.87
N THR A 411 -15.22 14.05 11.33
CA THR A 411 -16.44 14.35 12.07
C THR A 411 -16.47 13.65 13.42
N ASP A 412 -17.21 14.21 14.37
CA ASP A 412 -17.58 13.65 15.68
C ASP A 412 -19.10 13.41 15.77
N SER A 413 -19.80 13.46 14.66
CA SER A 413 -21.25 13.27 14.61
C SER A 413 -21.64 11.88 15.10
N VAL A 414 -22.70 11.83 15.91
CA VAL A 414 -23.38 10.60 16.33
C VAL A 414 -24.73 10.53 15.63
N VAL A 415 -24.95 9.47 14.85
CA VAL A 415 -26.19 9.28 14.10
C VAL A 415 -26.85 7.98 14.52
N CYS A 416 -28.08 8.05 14.96
CA CYS A 416 -28.89 6.88 15.24
C CYS A 416 -29.58 6.42 13.96
N VAL A 417 -29.45 5.15 13.63
CA VAL A 417 -30.09 4.51 12.49
C VAL A 417 -31.16 3.54 13.00
N THR A 418 -32.37 3.75 12.57
CA THR A 418 -33.51 2.90 12.98
C THR A 418 -34.30 2.45 11.75
N SER A 419 -34.81 1.20 11.77
CA SER A 419 -35.78 0.75 10.79
C SER A 419 -37.16 1.38 11.10
N ASP A 420 -37.88 1.80 10.06
CA ASP A 420 -39.26 2.26 10.22
C ASP A 420 -40.21 1.06 10.19
N PRO A 421 -40.82 0.70 11.33
CA PRO A 421 -41.70 -0.47 11.39
C PRO A 421 -43.02 -0.31 10.65
N SER A 422 -43.31 0.89 10.12
CA SER A 422 -44.63 1.19 9.55
C SER A 422 -44.87 0.71 8.10
N ASN A 423 -43.86 0.09 7.45
CA ASN A 423 -43.97 -0.25 6.02
C ASN A 423 -43.54 -1.68 5.68
N GLU A 424 -44.21 -2.69 6.23
CA GLU A 424 -44.01 -4.10 5.86
C GLU A 424 -44.46 -4.45 4.42
N GLN A 425 -44.97 -3.50 3.64
CA GLN A 425 -45.64 -3.79 2.36
C GLN A 425 -44.88 -3.44 1.07
N SER A 426 -43.69 -2.85 1.11
CA SER A 426 -42.93 -2.64 -0.12
C SER A 426 -41.77 -3.64 -0.26
N GLN A 427 -41.92 -4.61 -1.15
CA GLN A 427 -40.95 -5.67 -1.44
C GLN A 427 -39.64 -5.20 -2.11
N SER A 428 -39.40 -3.90 -2.33
CA SER A 428 -38.29 -3.42 -3.17
C SER A 428 -37.29 -2.48 -2.50
N ALA A 429 -37.61 -1.84 -1.37
CA ALA A 429 -36.67 -0.92 -0.69
C ALA A 429 -36.80 -1.05 0.84
N VAL A 430 -35.65 -1.05 1.51
CA VAL A 430 -35.57 -0.97 2.98
C VAL A 430 -35.54 0.51 3.37
N GLN A 431 -36.53 0.93 4.16
CA GLN A 431 -36.60 2.32 4.66
C GLN A 431 -35.89 2.41 5.99
N LEU A 432 -34.90 3.28 6.07
CA LEU A 432 -34.14 3.59 7.28
C LEU A 432 -34.14 5.08 7.59
N SER A 433 -34.33 5.40 8.86
CA SER A 433 -34.25 6.77 9.38
C SER A 433 -32.88 7.02 9.98
N PHE A 434 -32.20 8.06 9.51
CA PHE A 434 -30.93 8.54 10.03
C PHE A 434 -31.18 9.84 10.79
N LYS A 435 -30.97 9.84 12.10
CA LYS A 435 -31.22 11.00 12.96
C LYS A 435 -29.95 11.37 13.73
N ASN A 436 -29.49 12.60 13.56
CA ASN A 436 -28.41 13.12 14.40
C ASN A 436 -28.83 13.08 15.89
N MET A 437 -27.98 12.48 16.69
CA MET A 437 -28.14 12.42 18.14
C MET A 437 -27.40 13.61 18.75
N VAL A 438 -28.16 14.56 19.30
CA VAL A 438 -27.57 15.66 20.07
C VAL A 438 -27.12 15.10 21.40
N CYS A 439 -25.81 15.01 21.59
CA CYS A 439 -25.19 14.52 22.81
C CYS A 439 -24.72 15.67 23.70
N THR A 440 -24.80 15.49 24.99
CA THR A 440 -24.28 16.42 26.01
C THR A 440 -22.97 15.88 26.61
N GLY A 441 -22.26 16.70 27.40
CA GLY A 441 -20.96 16.32 27.97
C GLY A 441 -19.79 16.52 26.98
N THR A 442 -18.60 16.14 27.42
CA THR A 442 -17.38 16.29 26.61
C THR A 442 -17.12 15.02 25.81
N GLY A 443 -17.46 15.06 24.54
CA GLY A 443 -17.21 13.98 23.59
C GLY A 443 -15.78 13.93 23.05
N PRO A 444 -15.44 12.89 22.30
CA PRO A 444 -14.15 12.77 21.63
C PRO A 444 -14.00 13.81 20.49
N LYS A 445 -12.76 14.20 20.21
CA LYS A 445 -12.44 15.03 19.03
C LYS A 445 -12.90 14.31 17.75
N PRO A 446 -13.24 15.04 16.65
CA PRO A 446 -13.49 14.47 15.33
C PRO A 446 -12.38 13.51 14.91
N ARG A 447 -12.74 12.28 14.55
CA ARG A 447 -11.77 11.19 14.33
C ARG A 447 -12.25 10.13 13.34
N TRP A 448 -11.30 9.39 12.79
CA TRP A 448 -11.56 8.21 11.95
C TRP A 448 -10.62 7.06 12.30
N ARG A 449 -10.90 5.85 11.80
CA ARG A 449 -10.15 4.60 12.09
C ARG A 449 -10.04 4.28 13.59
N HIS A 450 -10.94 4.81 14.38
CA HIS A 450 -11.20 4.41 15.75
C HIS A 450 -12.05 3.14 15.76
N THR A 451 -12.25 2.58 16.95
CA THR A 451 -13.27 1.55 17.16
C THR A 451 -14.39 2.10 18.03
N SER A 452 -15.61 1.63 17.78
CA SER A 452 -16.74 1.80 18.69
C SER A 452 -17.37 0.46 19.00
N THR A 453 -17.68 0.21 20.28
CA THR A 453 -18.19 -1.08 20.77
C THR A 453 -19.20 -0.85 21.86
N LEU A 454 -20.32 -1.59 21.83
CA LEU A 454 -21.28 -1.54 22.92
C LEU A 454 -20.79 -2.32 24.15
N ILE A 455 -20.91 -1.70 25.30
CA ILE A 455 -20.70 -2.32 26.59
C ILE A 455 -21.86 -1.98 27.56
N CYS A 456 -22.21 -2.93 28.41
CA CYS A 456 -23.23 -2.72 29.44
C CYS A 456 -22.53 -2.53 30.79
N TYR A 457 -22.89 -1.46 31.49
CA TYR A 457 -22.35 -1.20 32.82
C TYR A 457 -23.42 -0.59 33.73
N LYS A 458 -23.70 -1.25 34.86
CA LYS A 458 -24.72 -0.83 35.82
C LYS A 458 -26.09 -0.55 35.16
N ASP A 459 -26.57 -1.52 34.38
CA ASP A 459 -27.83 -1.51 33.68
C ASP A 459 -28.01 -0.38 32.64
N LYS A 460 -26.92 0.27 32.22
CA LYS A 460 -26.89 1.24 31.12
C LYS A 460 -26.01 0.74 29.98
N THR A 461 -26.41 1.12 28.78
CA THR A 461 -25.66 0.81 27.54
C THR A 461 -24.77 1.97 27.14
N PHE A 462 -23.51 1.70 26.95
CA PHE A 462 -22.53 2.68 26.53
C PHE A 462 -21.94 2.32 25.17
N LEU A 463 -21.86 3.31 24.28
CA LEU A 463 -20.98 3.26 23.13
C LEU A 463 -19.57 3.66 23.60
N PHE A 464 -18.67 2.69 23.66
CA PHE A 464 -17.27 2.92 23.99
C PHE A 464 -16.50 3.24 22.73
N VAL A 465 -15.76 4.36 22.70
CA VAL A 465 -14.92 4.81 21.58
C VAL A 465 -13.48 4.85 22.05
N PHE A 466 -12.59 4.23 21.26
CA PHE A 466 -11.17 4.17 21.58
C PHE A 466 -10.28 4.46 20.37
N GLY A 467 -9.21 5.23 20.59
CA GLY A 467 -8.14 5.43 19.66
C GLY A 467 -8.58 6.11 18.34
N GLY A 468 -7.98 5.71 17.24
CA GLY A 468 -8.15 6.35 15.95
C GLY A 468 -7.13 7.45 15.69
N ARG A 469 -7.46 8.37 14.80
CA ARG A 469 -6.63 9.54 14.48
C ARG A 469 -7.48 10.76 14.16
N THR A 470 -6.87 11.93 14.32
CA THR A 470 -7.45 13.23 13.92
C THR A 470 -6.63 13.83 12.78
N GLU A 471 -7.04 15.02 12.30
CA GLU A 471 -6.25 15.79 11.36
C GLU A 471 -4.82 16.07 11.86
N LYS A 472 -4.68 16.33 13.17
CA LYS A 472 -3.41 16.76 13.81
C LYS A 472 -2.70 15.64 14.55
N ASP A 473 -3.46 14.73 15.16
CA ASP A 473 -2.91 13.64 15.96
C ASP A 473 -2.91 12.35 15.14
N PRO A 474 -1.76 11.81 14.75
CA PRO A 474 -1.68 10.63 13.86
C PRO A 474 -2.18 9.36 14.52
N VAL A 475 -2.13 9.26 15.85
CA VAL A 475 -2.66 8.15 16.64
C VAL A 475 -3.14 8.62 18.00
N LEU A 476 -4.21 8.01 18.52
CA LEU A 476 -4.84 8.34 19.79
C LEU A 476 -4.89 7.13 20.72
N SER A 477 -4.93 7.38 22.04
CA SER A 477 -5.12 6.35 23.08
C SER A 477 -6.22 6.71 24.07
N ASP A 478 -7.00 7.75 23.77
CA ASP A 478 -8.10 8.19 24.62
C ASP A 478 -9.32 7.27 24.52
N ALA A 479 -10.08 7.20 25.59
CA ALA A 479 -11.26 6.37 25.75
C ALA A 479 -12.45 7.23 26.15
N HIS A 480 -13.58 7.07 25.47
CA HIS A 480 -14.80 7.85 25.71
C HIS A 480 -16.02 6.92 25.81
N PHE A 481 -16.97 7.32 26.63
CA PHE A 481 -18.17 6.53 26.94
C PHE A 481 -19.43 7.36 26.70
N LEU A 482 -20.20 7.05 25.69
CA LEU A 482 -21.49 7.67 25.43
C LEU A 482 -22.61 6.79 26.02
N CYS A 483 -23.29 7.25 27.04
CA CYS A 483 -24.52 6.62 27.51
C CYS A 483 -25.64 6.83 26.48
N LEU A 484 -26.17 5.74 25.92
CA LEU A 484 -27.17 5.83 24.84
C LEU A 484 -28.53 6.27 25.35
N GLU A 485 -28.90 5.89 26.56
CA GLU A 485 -30.16 6.25 27.20
C GLU A 485 -30.21 7.75 27.50
N ASP A 486 -29.13 8.29 28.09
CA ASP A 486 -29.05 9.69 28.53
C ASP A 486 -28.55 10.63 27.41
N LYS A 487 -28.00 10.07 26.31
CA LYS A 487 -27.31 10.80 25.24
C LYS A 487 -26.22 11.71 25.79
N HIS A 488 -25.45 11.18 26.73
CA HIS A 488 -24.45 11.95 27.47
C HIS A 488 -23.10 11.27 27.44
N TRP A 489 -22.04 12.02 27.05
CA TRP A 489 -20.65 11.58 27.17
C TRP A 489 -20.26 11.60 28.65
N THR A 490 -20.07 10.42 29.21
CA THR A 490 -19.85 10.20 30.63
C THR A 490 -18.37 9.99 30.92
N GLU A 491 -17.83 10.73 31.89
CA GLU A 491 -16.50 10.46 32.42
C GLU A 491 -16.53 9.19 33.26
N MET A 492 -15.75 8.20 32.87
CA MET A 492 -15.61 6.93 33.56
C MET A 492 -14.21 6.79 34.14
N THR A 493 -14.13 6.27 35.37
CA THR A 493 -12.84 5.90 35.95
C THR A 493 -12.28 4.70 35.20
N VAL A 494 -11.13 4.87 34.52
CA VAL A 494 -10.39 3.82 33.87
C VAL A 494 -8.99 3.75 34.47
N VAL A 495 -8.64 2.60 35.02
CA VAL A 495 -7.35 2.34 35.68
C VAL A 495 -6.56 1.29 34.89
N GLY A 496 -5.33 1.00 35.29
CA GLY A 496 -4.48 0.00 34.67
C GLY A 496 -3.57 0.56 33.56
N ALA A 497 -2.91 -0.32 32.83
CA ALA A 497 -1.97 0.03 31.77
C ALA A 497 -2.73 0.38 30.47
N VAL A 498 -2.86 1.68 30.21
CA VAL A 498 -3.53 2.15 28.97
C VAL A 498 -2.78 1.60 27.75
N PRO A 499 -3.49 1.03 26.75
CA PRO A 499 -2.88 0.59 25.51
C PRO A 499 -2.15 1.72 24.79
N GLU A 500 -1.05 1.38 24.10
CA GLU A 500 -0.35 2.32 23.22
C GLU A 500 -1.35 2.97 22.24
N ALA A 501 -1.14 4.25 21.91
CA ALA A 501 -1.94 4.99 20.95
C ALA A 501 -1.93 4.26 19.59
N ARG A 502 -3.13 4.07 19.02
CA ARG A 502 -3.31 3.25 17.80
C ARG A 502 -4.54 3.62 16.99
N HIS A 503 -4.51 3.28 15.72
CA HIS A 503 -5.67 3.32 14.84
C HIS A 503 -5.79 2.01 14.05
N SER A 504 -6.91 1.79 13.35
CA SER A 504 -7.12 0.58 12.51
C SER A 504 -6.94 -0.74 13.29
N HIS A 505 -7.16 -0.71 14.58
CA HIS A 505 -7.25 -1.87 15.46
C HIS A 505 -8.67 -2.43 15.45
N SER A 506 -8.87 -3.59 16.03
CA SER A 506 -10.20 -4.15 16.30
C SER A 506 -10.57 -4.05 17.76
N ALA A 507 -11.89 -3.98 18.05
CA ALA A 507 -12.45 -4.05 19.38
C ALA A 507 -13.71 -4.93 19.35
N CYS A 508 -13.79 -5.89 20.25
CA CYS A 508 -14.90 -6.86 20.31
C CYS A 508 -15.45 -6.93 21.76
N PRO A 509 -16.77 -7.02 21.95
CA PRO A 509 -17.36 -7.27 23.26
C PRO A 509 -16.83 -8.59 23.85
N TYR A 510 -16.45 -8.56 25.12
CA TYR A 510 -15.98 -9.75 25.84
C TYR A 510 -16.09 -9.58 27.34
N GLY A 511 -16.64 -10.59 28.04
CA GLY A 511 -16.64 -10.66 29.51
C GLY A 511 -17.28 -9.44 30.22
N GLY A 512 -18.34 -8.86 29.64
CA GLY A 512 -19.00 -7.65 30.15
C GLY A 512 -18.26 -6.33 29.86
N GLY A 513 -17.07 -6.40 29.29
CA GLY A 513 -16.29 -5.29 28.75
C GLY A 513 -15.96 -5.52 27.29
N LEU A 514 -14.72 -5.28 26.89
CA LEU A 514 -14.27 -5.51 25.52
C LEU A 514 -12.78 -5.89 25.45
N VAL A 515 -12.39 -6.53 24.37
CA VAL A 515 -10.97 -6.78 24.03
C VAL A 515 -10.61 -6.00 22.78
N ILE A 516 -9.45 -5.31 22.80
CA ILE A 516 -8.84 -4.70 21.61
C ILE A 516 -7.65 -5.52 21.15
N PHE A 517 -7.37 -5.51 19.83
CA PHE A 517 -6.24 -6.22 19.26
C PHE A 517 -5.58 -5.43 18.13
N GLY A 518 -4.23 -5.46 18.10
CA GLY A 518 -3.45 -4.99 16.98
C GLY A 518 -3.62 -3.51 16.66
N GLY A 519 -3.57 -3.18 15.38
CA GLY A 519 -3.64 -1.82 14.86
C GLY A 519 -2.29 -1.26 14.46
N LEU A 520 -2.28 0.01 14.04
CA LEU A 520 -1.08 0.76 13.70
C LEU A 520 -0.76 1.77 14.79
N GLY A 521 0.40 1.61 15.41
CA GLY A 521 0.88 2.44 16.51
C GLY A 521 1.66 3.67 16.03
N LYS A 522 2.28 4.36 16.97
CA LYS A 522 3.13 5.52 16.69
C LYS A 522 4.31 5.12 15.79
N GLY A 523 4.64 5.99 14.82
CA GLY A 523 5.70 5.74 13.85
C GLY A 523 5.36 4.68 12.80
N GLY A 524 4.07 4.34 12.62
CA GLY A 524 3.64 3.40 11.59
C GLY A 524 3.96 1.93 11.89
N ARG A 525 4.18 1.58 13.17
CA ARG A 525 4.47 0.21 13.59
C ARG A 525 3.20 -0.60 13.80
N PRO A 526 2.98 -1.72 13.08
CA PRO A 526 1.89 -2.64 13.38
C PRO A 526 2.06 -3.31 14.72
N LEU A 527 0.95 -3.52 15.41
CA LEU A 527 0.87 -4.08 16.74
C LEU A 527 0.27 -5.49 16.70
N CYS A 528 0.63 -6.32 17.70
CA CYS A 528 0.10 -7.68 17.87
C CYS A 528 -0.37 -7.95 19.30
N ASP A 529 -0.41 -6.91 20.13
CA ASP A 529 -0.84 -6.98 21.52
C ASP A 529 -2.37 -7.01 21.64
N ALA A 530 -2.86 -7.56 22.72
CA ALA A 530 -4.27 -7.55 23.10
C ALA A 530 -4.45 -6.99 24.52
N PHE A 531 -5.50 -6.18 24.69
CA PHE A 531 -5.87 -5.61 25.98
C PHE A 531 -7.34 -5.85 26.24
N TYR A 532 -7.64 -6.22 27.49
CA TYR A 532 -9.00 -6.37 27.97
C TYR A 532 -9.40 -5.18 28.84
N LEU A 533 -10.46 -4.49 28.48
CA LEU A 533 -11.12 -3.48 29.30
C LEU A 533 -12.15 -4.19 30.18
N ARG A 534 -11.73 -4.55 31.39
CA ARG A 534 -12.56 -5.29 32.35
C ARG A 534 -13.43 -4.33 33.16
N PRO A 535 -14.74 -4.60 33.33
CA PRO A 535 -15.58 -3.86 34.23
C PRO A 535 -15.18 -4.10 35.71
N THR A 536 -15.27 -3.06 36.52
CA THR A 536 -15.03 -3.07 37.99
C THR A 536 -16.22 -2.43 38.72
N SER A 537 -16.24 -2.49 40.04
CA SER A 537 -17.30 -1.84 40.81
C SER A 537 -17.33 -0.31 40.64
N SER A 538 -16.20 0.32 40.34
CA SER A 538 -16.02 1.78 40.24
C SER A 538 -15.78 2.29 38.79
N GLY A 539 -15.77 1.44 37.80
CA GLY A 539 -15.50 1.81 36.41
C GLY A 539 -14.87 0.66 35.63
N PHE A 540 -13.73 0.88 34.98
CA PHE A 540 -13.04 -0.12 34.17
C PHE A 540 -11.55 -0.20 34.49
N CYS A 541 -10.94 -1.34 34.10
CA CYS A 541 -9.50 -1.58 34.26
C CYS A 541 -8.94 -2.18 32.99
N TRP A 542 -7.89 -1.58 32.44
CA TRP A 542 -7.11 -2.18 31.36
C TRP A 542 -6.19 -3.28 31.86
N GLU A 543 -6.29 -4.45 31.26
CA GLU A 543 -5.45 -5.61 31.53
C GLU A 543 -4.81 -6.09 30.23
N THR A 544 -3.47 -6.25 30.24
CA THR A 544 -2.74 -6.83 29.10
C THR A 544 -3.03 -8.33 29.03
N LYS A 545 -3.32 -8.83 27.83
CA LYS A 545 -3.41 -10.26 27.56
C LYS A 545 -2.07 -10.75 27.01
N ASN A 546 -1.43 -11.68 27.71
CA ASN A 546 -0.20 -12.31 27.23
C ASN A 546 -0.55 -13.36 26.19
N LEU A 547 -0.15 -13.11 24.94
CA LEU A 547 -0.41 -14.00 23.80
C LEU A 547 0.80 -14.89 23.53
N HIS A 548 0.58 -16.18 23.34
CA HIS A 548 1.65 -17.15 23.08
C HIS A 548 1.21 -18.29 22.14
N PRO A 549 1.96 -18.55 21.05
CA PRO A 549 2.98 -17.65 20.53
C PRO A 549 2.39 -16.27 20.16
N PRO A 550 3.19 -15.21 20.09
CA PRO A 550 2.67 -13.92 19.68
C PRO A 550 2.14 -14.02 18.23
N PRO A 551 0.93 -13.50 17.95
CA PRO A 551 0.39 -13.47 16.60
C PRO A 551 1.14 -12.48 15.71
N VAL A 552 0.98 -12.63 14.40
CA VAL A 552 1.59 -11.70 13.44
C VAL A 552 1.01 -10.30 13.63
N PRO A 553 1.86 -9.26 13.80
CA PRO A 553 1.42 -7.88 13.92
C PRO A 553 0.63 -7.44 12.69
N ARG A 554 -0.57 -6.83 12.90
CA ARG A 554 -1.44 -6.43 11.79
C ARG A 554 -2.37 -5.27 12.13
N TYR A 555 -2.78 -4.54 11.11
CA TYR A 555 -3.74 -3.45 11.20
C TYR A 555 -4.76 -3.51 10.06
N SER A 556 -5.87 -2.78 10.16
CA SER A 556 -6.97 -2.81 9.18
C SER A 556 -7.52 -4.21 8.90
N HIS A 557 -7.38 -5.10 9.88
CA HIS A 557 -8.03 -6.39 9.96
C HIS A 557 -9.46 -6.25 10.50
N SER A 558 -10.22 -7.31 10.44
CA SER A 558 -11.49 -7.43 11.15
C SER A 558 -11.41 -8.54 12.20
N ALA A 559 -12.18 -8.42 13.29
CA ALA A 559 -12.20 -9.42 14.33
C ALA A 559 -13.57 -9.58 14.96
N HIS A 560 -13.87 -10.80 15.42
CA HIS A 560 -15.05 -11.16 16.18
C HIS A 560 -14.70 -12.10 17.32
N VAL A 561 -15.48 -12.07 18.40
CA VAL A 561 -15.33 -13.03 19.50
C VAL A 561 -16.47 -14.04 19.44
N VAL A 562 -16.12 -15.32 19.36
CA VAL A 562 -17.05 -16.46 19.35
C VAL A 562 -16.54 -17.49 20.35
N ASN A 563 -17.35 -17.85 21.33
CA ASN A 563 -17.02 -18.89 22.32
C ASN A 563 -15.63 -18.70 22.95
N GLU A 564 -15.36 -17.56 23.52
CA GLU A 564 -14.07 -17.20 24.17
C GLU A 564 -12.86 -17.15 23.22
N LYS A 565 -13.07 -17.31 21.91
CA LYS A 565 -12.04 -17.20 20.91
C LYS A 565 -12.21 -15.90 20.13
N MET A 566 -11.16 -15.10 20.07
CA MET A 566 -11.12 -13.95 19.16
C MET A 566 -10.57 -14.43 17.80
N VAL A 567 -11.39 -14.30 16.77
CA VAL A 567 -11.06 -14.66 15.39
C VAL A 567 -10.70 -13.38 14.65
N VAL A 568 -9.45 -13.24 14.28
CA VAL A 568 -8.89 -12.07 13.58
C VAL A 568 -8.62 -12.43 12.13
N VAL A 569 -9.26 -11.77 11.19
CA VAL A 569 -9.18 -12.09 9.76
C VAL A 569 -8.46 -10.99 9.00
N GLY A 570 -7.51 -11.36 8.13
CA GLY A 570 -6.87 -10.46 7.21
C GLY A 570 -6.01 -9.39 7.87
N GLY A 571 -6.10 -8.19 7.35
CA GLY A 571 -5.29 -7.04 7.72
C GLY A 571 -4.06 -6.88 6.85
N VAL A 572 -3.27 -5.89 7.18
CA VAL A 572 -1.93 -5.69 6.65
C VAL A 572 -0.94 -6.24 7.63
N TRP A 573 -0.15 -7.16 7.20
CA TRP A 573 1.00 -7.63 7.92
C TRP A 573 2.27 -7.34 7.13
N LEU A 574 3.39 -7.31 7.83
CA LEU A 574 4.65 -6.82 7.28
C LEU A 574 5.59 -7.94 6.80
N GLN A 575 5.10 -9.14 6.79
CA GLN A 575 5.96 -10.29 6.60
C GLN A 575 5.26 -11.30 5.74
N ALA A 576 5.81 -11.80 4.80
CA ALA A 576 5.39 -12.94 4.05
C ALA A 576 4.47 -12.70 2.85
N ASP A 577 4.76 -13.51 1.90
CA ASP A 577 4.03 -13.70 0.68
C ASP A 577 2.60 -14.19 0.96
N GLY A 578 1.66 -13.68 0.23
CA GLY A 578 0.29 -14.16 0.23
C GLY A 578 -0.73 -13.29 0.96
N VAL A 579 -1.92 -13.83 1.10
CA VAL A 579 -3.03 -13.18 1.82
C VAL A 579 -2.87 -13.47 3.32
N PRO A 580 -2.95 -12.44 4.20
CA PRO A 580 -2.99 -12.68 5.63
C PRO A 580 -4.07 -13.69 6.00
N GLY A 581 -3.70 -14.66 6.84
CA GLY A 581 -4.59 -15.71 7.30
C GLY A 581 -5.53 -15.26 8.41
N VAL A 582 -5.94 -16.23 9.21
CA VAL A 582 -6.82 -16.04 10.37
C VAL A 582 -6.02 -16.35 11.63
N ALA A 583 -5.89 -15.36 12.53
CA ALA A 583 -5.40 -15.62 13.88
C ALA A 583 -6.57 -15.99 14.79
N VAL A 584 -6.46 -17.12 15.50
CA VAL A 584 -7.42 -17.56 16.51
C VAL A 584 -6.77 -17.44 17.87
N ILE A 585 -7.29 -16.56 18.69
CA ILE A 585 -6.76 -16.23 20.02
C ILE A 585 -7.76 -16.73 21.06
N ASN A 586 -7.35 -17.66 21.92
CA ASN A 586 -8.13 -18.05 23.06
C ASN A 586 -7.96 -16.99 24.17
N LEU A 587 -9.01 -16.26 24.49
CA LEU A 587 -8.99 -15.12 25.41
C LEU A 587 -8.83 -15.52 26.87
N SER A 588 -9.14 -16.77 27.23
CA SER A 588 -8.96 -17.28 28.59
C SER A 588 -7.52 -17.72 28.84
N THR A 589 -6.89 -18.44 27.89
CA THR A 589 -5.53 -18.97 28.02
C THR A 589 -4.44 -18.07 27.45
N GLY A 590 -4.77 -17.21 26.49
CA GLY A 590 -3.80 -16.43 25.70
C GLY A 590 -3.13 -17.25 24.58
N SER A 591 -3.53 -18.49 24.34
CA SER A 591 -2.96 -19.28 23.24
C SER A 591 -3.41 -18.71 21.89
N CYS A 592 -2.49 -18.65 20.93
CA CYS A 592 -2.73 -18.13 19.60
C CYS A 592 -2.28 -19.11 18.52
N VAL A 593 -3.07 -19.25 17.48
CA VAL A 593 -2.71 -20.01 16.27
C VAL A 593 -3.04 -19.22 15.02
N GLU A 594 -2.14 -19.30 14.02
CA GLU A 594 -2.36 -18.73 12.69
C GLU A 594 -2.78 -19.84 11.72
N ILE A 595 -3.86 -19.61 10.97
CA ILE A 595 -4.45 -20.57 10.03
C ILE A 595 -4.50 -19.91 8.64
N GLN A 596 -4.07 -20.65 7.63
CA GLN A 596 -4.12 -20.18 6.24
C GLN A 596 -5.55 -20.05 5.71
N LEU A 597 -5.75 -19.16 4.76
CA LEU A 597 -6.96 -19.07 3.96
C LEU A 597 -6.74 -19.74 2.59
N ASP A 598 -7.65 -20.63 2.21
CA ASP A 598 -7.69 -21.16 0.86
C ASP A 598 -8.42 -20.16 -0.05
N THR A 599 -7.64 -19.44 -0.85
CA THR A 599 -8.14 -18.44 -1.78
C THR A 599 -8.39 -18.99 -3.19
N SER A 600 -8.27 -20.29 -3.41
CA SER A 600 -8.32 -20.92 -4.74
C SER A 600 -9.67 -20.71 -5.48
N SER A 601 -10.76 -20.56 -4.72
CA SER A 601 -12.10 -20.31 -5.24
C SER A 601 -12.35 -18.85 -5.65
N VAL A 602 -11.44 -17.92 -5.28
CA VAL A 602 -11.62 -16.48 -5.56
C VAL A 602 -10.91 -16.12 -6.86
N PRO A 603 -11.64 -15.73 -7.92
CA PRO A 603 -11.06 -15.52 -9.25
C PRO A 603 -10.38 -14.14 -9.42
N TRP A 604 -10.23 -13.36 -8.36
CA TRP A 604 -9.51 -12.08 -8.35
C TRP A 604 -8.44 -12.07 -7.27
N PRO A 605 -7.40 -11.21 -7.36
CA PRO A 605 -6.45 -11.00 -6.28
C PRO A 605 -7.18 -10.47 -5.03
N LEU A 606 -7.29 -11.29 -4.00
CA LEU A 606 -8.02 -10.94 -2.77
C LEU A 606 -7.16 -10.05 -1.88
N MET A 607 -7.68 -8.90 -1.50
CA MET A 607 -7.06 -7.95 -0.58
C MET A 607 -7.94 -7.76 0.64
N LEU A 608 -7.54 -8.36 1.77
CA LEU A 608 -8.26 -8.27 3.04
C LEU A 608 -7.78 -7.09 3.88
N HIS A 609 -7.98 -5.88 3.37
CA HIS A 609 -7.63 -4.62 4.00
C HIS A 609 -8.79 -3.63 3.91
N SER A 610 -9.09 -2.96 5.02
CA SER A 610 -10.18 -1.97 5.10
C SER A 610 -11.51 -2.49 4.56
N PHE A 611 -11.76 -3.77 4.77
CA PHE A 611 -13.03 -4.46 4.57
C PHE A 611 -13.82 -4.45 5.87
N CYS A 612 -15.11 -4.73 5.80
CA CYS A 612 -15.93 -5.01 6.97
C CYS A 612 -16.34 -6.49 7.00
N SER A 613 -16.71 -6.98 8.17
CA SER A 613 -17.17 -8.34 8.34
C SER A 613 -18.29 -8.45 9.38
N GLU A 614 -19.19 -9.43 9.17
CA GLU A 614 -20.28 -9.75 10.10
C GLU A 614 -20.39 -11.26 10.29
N LEU A 615 -20.77 -11.68 11.49
CA LEU A 615 -21.19 -13.05 11.76
C LEU A 615 -22.62 -13.24 11.30
N LEU A 616 -22.88 -14.30 10.54
CA LEU A 616 -24.17 -14.51 9.87
C LEU A 616 -25.19 -15.29 10.72
N ASP A 617 -24.73 -15.96 11.75
CA ASP A 617 -25.54 -16.76 12.64
C ASP A 617 -25.18 -16.52 14.11
N SER A 618 -26.08 -16.91 15.01
CA SER A 618 -25.89 -16.77 16.46
C SER A 618 -24.81 -17.68 17.04
N GLU A 619 -24.42 -18.71 16.32
CA GLU A 619 -23.38 -19.65 16.73
C GLU A 619 -21.98 -19.16 16.30
N GLY A 620 -21.96 -18.14 15.41
CA GLY A 620 -20.72 -17.59 14.85
C GLY A 620 -19.99 -18.56 13.92
N SER A 621 -20.76 -19.49 13.31
CA SER A 621 -20.18 -20.54 12.47
C SER A 621 -19.81 -20.06 11.07
N GLU A 622 -20.41 -19.00 10.60
CA GLU A 622 -20.17 -18.41 9.28
C GLU A 622 -19.94 -16.89 9.40
N MET A 623 -18.90 -16.41 8.73
CA MET A 623 -18.55 -14.98 8.66
C MET A 623 -18.61 -14.51 7.20
N VAL A 624 -19.13 -13.32 6.97
CA VAL A 624 -19.04 -12.64 5.67
C VAL A 624 -18.01 -11.53 5.72
N LEU A 625 -17.17 -11.44 4.67
CA LEU A 625 -16.22 -10.37 4.42
C LEU A 625 -16.74 -9.53 3.25
N ILE A 626 -16.81 -8.21 3.40
CA ILE A 626 -17.45 -7.33 2.45
C ILE A 626 -16.53 -6.19 2.07
N GLY A 627 -16.33 -5.96 0.75
CA GLY A 627 -15.48 -4.92 0.24
C GLY A 627 -14.01 -5.16 0.50
N GLY A 628 -13.28 -4.10 0.76
CA GLY A 628 -11.83 -4.14 0.91
C GLY A 628 -11.09 -4.01 -0.41
N GLY A 629 -9.80 -3.75 -0.32
CA GLY A 629 -8.96 -3.49 -1.48
C GLY A 629 -7.68 -2.78 -1.09
N GLY A 630 -7.03 -2.17 -2.05
CA GLY A 630 -5.82 -1.38 -1.82
C GLY A 630 -5.41 -0.61 -3.07
N ASN A 631 -4.52 0.34 -2.88
CA ASN A 631 -3.88 1.09 -3.95
C ASN A 631 -2.45 0.65 -4.16
N CYS A 632 -2.05 0.48 -5.42
CA CYS A 632 -0.66 0.32 -5.79
C CYS A 632 -0.17 1.61 -6.45
N PHE A 633 0.99 2.10 -6.05
CA PHE A 633 1.57 3.33 -6.57
C PHE A 633 1.83 3.32 -8.10
N SER A 634 1.93 2.14 -8.70
CA SER A 634 2.16 2.00 -10.15
C SER A 634 0.92 1.61 -10.95
N PHE A 635 -0.11 0.99 -10.32
CA PHE A 635 -1.20 0.30 -11.05
C PHE A 635 -2.60 0.79 -10.69
N GLY A 636 -2.71 1.69 -9.72
CA GLY A 636 -3.98 2.26 -9.28
C GLY A 636 -4.72 1.42 -8.24
N THR A 637 -6.02 1.66 -8.13
CA THR A 637 -6.88 1.04 -7.12
C THR A 637 -7.33 -0.35 -7.54
N HIS A 638 -7.15 -1.32 -6.67
CA HIS A 638 -7.75 -2.64 -6.74
C HIS A 638 -8.78 -2.81 -5.62
N LEU A 639 -9.98 -3.26 -5.97
CA LEU A 639 -11.08 -3.49 -5.03
C LEU A 639 -11.55 -4.94 -5.16
N ASN A 640 -11.92 -5.56 -4.05
CA ASN A 640 -12.59 -6.85 -4.07
C ASN A 640 -13.96 -6.70 -4.76
N LEU A 641 -14.31 -7.66 -5.61
CA LEU A 641 -15.51 -7.55 -6.45
C LEU A 641 -16.79 -7.92 -5.71
N HIS A 642 -16.77 -9.03 -4.97
CA HIS A 642 -17.94 -9.59 -4.32
C HIS A 642 -17.65 -9.91 -2.86
N PRO A 643 -18.68 -9.91 -1.99
CA PRO A 643 -18.57 -10.46 -0.65
C PRO A 643 -18.14 -11.93 -0.67
N ILE A 644 -17.47 -12.35 0.40
CA ILE A 644 -16.89 -13.68 0.56
C ILE A 644 -17.34 -14.24 1.89
N THR A 645 -17.71 -15.51 1.94
CA THR A 645 -17.98 -16.20 3.20
C THR A 645 -16.79 -17.05 3.66
N VAL A 646 -16.62 -17.15 4.96
CA VAL A 646 -15.62 -17.97 5.64
C VAL A 646 -16.36 -18.91 6.59
N ASP A 647 -16.12 -20.23 6.44
CA ASP A 647 -16.62 -21.24 7.38
C ASP A 647 -15.70 -21.32 8.60
N LEU A 648 -16.22 -20.94 9.76
CA LEU A 648 -15.50 -20.93 11.03
C LEU A 648 -15.66 -22.22 11.85
N ARG A 649 -16.54 -23.16 11.46
CA ARG A 649 -16.77 -24.43 12.19
C ARG A 649 -15.47 -25.21 12.45
N PRO A 650 -14.50 -25.29 11.52
CA PRO A 650 -13.25 -26.02 11.77
C PRO A 650 -12.42 -25.47 12.93
N ILE A 651 -12.62 -24.19 13.29
CA ILE A 651 -11.86 -23.55 14.38
C ILE A 651 -12.68 -23.42 15.68
N LEU A 652 -14.00 -23.55 15.61
CA LEU A 652 -14.86 -23.45 16.78
C LEU A 652 -15.02 -24.80 17.51
N CYS A 653 -15.09 -25.90 16.76
CA CYS A 653 -15.36 -27.23 17.29
C CYS A 653 -14.17 -27.89 18.00
N ASN A 654 -12.97 -27.34 17.91
CA ASN A 654 -11.77 -27.91 18.52
C ASN A 654 -11.36 -27.15 19.79
N SER A 655 -11.15 -27.87 20.89
CA SER A 655 -10.49 -27.33 22.09
C SER A 655 -9.04 -26.96 21.75
N TYR A 656 -8.71 -25.70 21.88
CA TYR A 656 -7.34 -25.16 21.79
C TYR A 656 -6.73 -25.07 23.17
#